data_f3577815c7aa109ba97e9cb6641a9e35
#
_entry.id   f3577815c7aa109ba97e9cb6641a9e35
#
_cell.length_a   1.000
_cell.length_b   1.000
_cell.length_c   1.000
_cell.angle_alpha   90.00
_cell.angle_beta   90.00
_cell.angle_gamma   90.00
#
_symmetry.space_group_name_H-M   'P 1'
#
loop_
_entity.id
_entity.type
_entity.pdbx_description
1 polymer ?
#
loop_
_entity_poly.entity_id
_entity_poly.type
_entity_poly.pdbx_seq_one_letter_code
_entity_poly.pdbx_strand_id
1 'polypeptide(L)'
;MKNGKCKTHNANCKTQNAQCVALEGLVVVMTLIGTVACGSGKTSNSTSPAPAAAPRATSAPADRKYLLERVDEAAVVQLYADGFSALPLREKILVWHLHEAALAGRDIFYDQRYVHNLDMRDVLEAIVTHPTGIDPKTLEEIRRYTKLFWINTGAFNNLTARKFVLQCTPDALIAAAHVAEKAGAQFPLRNGETLDRLLARLRPAFFDANVDPTVTAKTPPAGKDIITASANNLYVGVTMKDFEAYQENHPLNSRLVKADGKISEEVYRISGRYGKQIAAIVQHLEAAIPYATEPMAKALRALITFYQTGETKDREAYDIAWVQDKASPVDTINGFIEVYLDARGIKGAFEGLVFYVNREKTSEIQKIAQNAQWFEDRMPWDPKYRKQGVQGITANAIDVVIETGDSGPITPVGINLPNDQAIRERYGSKSVSLSNVTEAYDKSTLPAFRSEFSWTPEETARATKWSALSGELTTNMHEVIGHASGKVEERLNGNPAAVLKEQFSALEEGRADLVALYFLPDPKLVEIGVLPAADQDDVVRAEYEAYTRNALVQLRRVRQGTQIEEDHMRNRQMVVRWLMANTKAIEVRTRDGKTYYVMTDPKAFRDGAGRLLGEVQRIKAEGDYPAAKQLFETYGVHFNPKLRDEVVARVEKLNLPSYTGFVMPKLEPVKNGSGDISDVTISYPMDLTMQMLEYSAATRDLRQ
;
A
#
# COMPACT_ATOMS: atom_id res chain seq x y z
N MET A 1 -60.40 23.10 4.76
CA MET A 1 -61.38 23.10 3.66
C MET A 1 -60.76 22.63 2.39
N LYS A 2 -61.33 21.58 1.82
CA LYS A 2 -61.22 21.05 0.43
C LYS A 2 -59.83 20.62 -0.06
N ASN A 3 -59.44 19.35 -0.06
CA ASN A 3 -59.84 18.22 -0.88
C ASN A 3 -59.61 18.47 -2.38
N GLY A 4 -58.73 17.68 -2.94
CA GLY A 4 -58.54 17.47 -4.38
C GLY A 4 -57.78 16.17 -4.64
N LYS A 5 -58.50 15.07 -4.85
CA LYS A 5 -58.09 13.73 -5.23
C LYS A 5 -57.80 13.64 -6.74
N CYS A 6 -57.03 12.60 -7.08
CA CYS A 6 -57.18 11.74 -8.29
C CYS A 6 -56.06 11.92 -9.30
N LYS A 7 -55.53 10.90 -9.97
CA LYS A 7 -55.98 9.52 -10.30
C LYS A 7 -54.78 8.69 -10.75
N THR A 8 -54.81 7.45 -10.38
CA THR A 8 -54.09 6.30 -10.93
C THR A 8 -54.35 6.08 -12.43
N HIS A 9 -53.29 5.69 -13.16
CA HIS A 9 -53.51 4.89 -14.38
C HIS A 9 -52.50 3.72 -14.39
N ASN A 10 -53.09 2.53 -14.20
CA ASN A 10 -52.56 1.23 -14.55
C ASN A 10 -52.60 1.04 -16.07
N ALA A 11 -51.54 0.48 -16.63
CA ALA A 11 -51.63 -0.24 -17.89
C ALA A 11 -50.77 -1.50 -17.84
N ASN A 12 -51.45 -2.61 -17.71
CA ASN A 12 -50.99 -3.98 -17.97
C ASN A 12 -50.41 -4.11 -19.38
N CYS A 13 -49.37 -4.87 -19.57
CA CYS A 13 -49.18 -5.66 -20.77
C CYS A 13 -48.59 -7.04 -20.43
N LYS A 14 -49.22 -8.02 -21.04
CA LYS A 14 -49.24 -9.44 -20.75
C LYS A 14 -48.00 -10.19 -21.20
N THR A 15 -47.66 -11.17 -20.41
CA THR A 15 -47.07 -12.51 -20.69
C THR A 15 -47.22 -13.03 -22.09
N GLN A 16 -46.16 -13.57 -22.66
CA GLN A 16 -46.22 -14.71 -23.58
C GLN A 16 -45.17 -15.76 -23.23
N ASN A 17 -45.66 -16.95 -22.93
CA ASN A 17 -44.94 -18.22 -22.79
C ASN A 17 -44.47 -18.73 -24.16
N ALA A 18 -43.31 -19.37 -24.20
CA ALA A 18 -42.98 -20.44 -25.16
C ALA A 18 -41.98 -21.39 -24.49
N GLN A 19 -42.45 -22.40 -23.98
CA GLN A 19 -42.39 -23.85 -24.32
C GLN A 19 -40.98 -24.44 -24.37
N CYS A 20 -40.77 -25.34 -23.39
CA CYS A 20 -39.81 -26.43 -23.32
C CYS A 20 -39.88 -27.34 -24.53
N VAL A 21 -38.72 -27.78 -25.04
CA VAL A 21 -38.58 -29.08 -25.71
C VAL A 21 -37.40 -29.80 -25.04
N ALA A 22 -37.78 -30.89 -24.38
CA ALA A 22 -36.84 -31.89 -23.87
C ALA A 22 -36.45 -32.82 -25.04
N LEU A 23 -35.19 -33.22 -25.10
CA LEU A 23 -34.77 -34.42 -25.84
C LEU A 23 -33.87 -35.26 -24.93
N GLU A 24 -34.42 -36.39 -24.55
CA GLU A 24 -33.74 -37.54 -23.94
C GLU A 24 -32.87 -38.22 -24.99
N GLY A 25 -31.76 -38.80 -24.56
CA GLY A 25 -30.94 -39.65 -25.41
C GLY A 25 -29.71 -40.23 -24.68
N LEU A 26 -29.91 -41.28 -24.05
CA LEU A 26 -29.34 -42.63 -24.07
C LEU A 26 -27.94 -42.81 -23.48
N VAL A 27 -27.96 -43.44 -22.31
CA VAL A 27 -26.84 -44.10 -21.62
C VAL A 27 -26.52 -45.40 -22.37
N VAL A 28 -25.23 -45.65 -22.72
CA VAL A 28 -24.72 -46.98 -23.03
C VAL A 28 -23.60 -47.29 -22.07
N VAL A 29 -23.86 -48.18 -21.13
CA VAL A 29 -22.91 -48.88 -20.28
C VAL A 29 -22.35 -50.03 -21.09
N MET A 30 -21.03 -50.13 -21.24
CA MET A 30 -20.34 -51.35 -21.60
C MET A 30 -19.36 -51.77 -20.49
N THR A 31 -19.82 -52.76 -19.78
CA THR A 31 -18.99 -53.57 -18.88
C THR A 31 -18.25 -54.62 -19.71
N LEU A 32 -16.91 -54.71 -19.57
CA LEU A 32 -16.15 -55.87 -20.05
C LEU A 32 -15.23 -56.37 -18.91
N ILE A 33 -15.61 -57.54 -18.44
CA ILE A 33 -14.88 -58.40 -17.55
C ILE A 33 -13.84 -59.16 -18.40
N GLY A 34 -12.60 -59.14 -18.02
CA GLY A 34 -11.52 -59.90 -18.67
C GLY A 34 -10.50 -60.44 -17.65
N THR A 35 -10.49 -61.69 -17.55
CA THR A 35 -9.85 -62.66 -16.66
C THR A 35 -8.33 -62.53 -16.47
N VAL A 36 -7.94 -62.92 -15.27
CA VAL A 36 -6.56 -63.13 -14.75
C VAL A 36 -5.84 -64.23 -15.55
N ALA A 37 -4.59 -64.01 -15.94
CA ALA A 37 -3.60 -65.05 -16.21
C ALA A 37 -2.25 -64.69 -15.57
N CYS A 38 -1.81 -65.47 -14.62
CA CYS A 38 -0.47 -65.43 -14.04
C CYS A 38 0.60 -65.77 -15.08
N GLY A 39 1.62 -64.95 -15.19
CA GLY A 39 2.84 -65.22 -15.93
C GLY A 39 4.04 -64.59 -15.21
N SER A 40 4.90 -65.43 -14.65
CA SER A 40 6.16 -65.07 -14.01
C SER A 40 7.19 -64.57 -15.04
N GLY A 41 7.75 -63.39 -14.83
CA GLY A 41 8.81 -62.89 -15.72
C GLY A 41 9.55 -61.68 -15.14
N LYS A 42 10.70 -61.94 -14.57
CA LYS A 42 11.92 -61.13 -14.36
C LYS A 42 11.78 -59.58 -14.26
N THR A 43 12.08 -59.11 -13.08
CA THR A 43 12.42 -57.74 -12.73
C THR A 43 13.54 -57.16 -13.57
N SER A 44 13.26 -56.14 -14.36
CA SER A 44 14.26 -55.17 -14.84
C SER A 44 13.98 -53.83 -14.12
N ASN A 45 14.87 -53.45 -13.23
CA ASN A 45 14.91 -52.14 -12.60
C ASN A 45 15.19 -51.07 -13.68
N SER A 46 14.18 -50.33 -14.08
CA SER A 46 14.35 -49.03 -14.72
C SER A 46 14.15 -47.95 -13.65
N THR A 47 15.22 -47.51 -13.05
CA THR A 47 15.26 -46.26 -12.25
C THR A 47 15.02 -45.10 -13.19
N SER A 48 13.81 -44.54 -13.14
CA SER A 48 13.57 -43.17 -13.62
C SER A 48 14.45 -42.21 -12.83
N PRO A 49 15.15 -41.27 -13.47
CA PRO A 49 15.91 -40.27 -12.74
C PRO A 49 14.95 -39.40 -11.95
N ALA A 50 15.24 -39.21 -10.67
CA ALA A 50 14.56 -38.24 -9.81
C ALA A 50 14.63 -36.87 -10.49
N PRO A 51 13.58 -36.01 -10.39
CA PRO A 51 13.64 -34.66 -10.90
C PRO A 51 14.81 -33.94 -10.24
N ALA A 52 15.65 -33.30 -11.08
CA ALA A 52 16.80 -32.53 -10.63
C ALA A 52 16.30 -31.49 -9.60
N ALA A 53 16.91 -31.49 -8.42
CA ALA A 53 16.66 -30.50 -7.41
C ALA A 53 16.86 -29.11 -8.02
N ALA A 54 15.85 -28.26 -7.87
CA ALA A 54 15.96 -26.85 -8.24
C ALA A 54 17.22 -26.25 -7.58
N PRO A 55 17.98 -25.39 -8.28
CA PRO A 55 19.15 -24.77 -7.67
C PRO A 55 18.70 -24.04 -6.39
N ARG A 56 19.33 -24.38 -5.26
CA ARG A 56 19.17 -23.65 -4.00
C ARG A 56 19.44 -22.18 -4.28
N ALA A 57 18.50 -21.30 -3.90
CA ALA A 57 18.73 -19.89 -3.87
C ALA A 57 20.05 -19.64 -3.14
N THR A 58 20.98 -18.94 -3.77
CA THR A 58 22.24 -18.56 -3.18
C THR A 58 21.91 -17.69 -1.97
N SER A 59 22.28 -18.15 -0.75
CA SER A 59 22.14 -17.37 0.46
C SER A 59 22.79 -15.98 0.23
N ALA A 60 22.11 -14.92 0.64
CA ALA A 60 22.62 -13.55 0.54
C ALA A 60 24.04 -13.49 1.11
N PRO A 61 24.97 -12.75 0.50
CA PRO A 61 26.33 -12.57 1.03
C PRO A 61 26.27 -12.07 2.47
N ALA A 62 27.07 -12.67 3.35
CA ALA A 62 27.06 -12.40 4.80
C ALA A 62 27.29 -10.90 5.18
N ASP A 63 27.92 -10.11 4.31
CA ASP A 63 28.31 -8.71 4.52
C ASP A 63 27.50 -7.71 3.67
N ARG A 64 26.28 -8.03 3.28
CA ARG A 64 25.43 -7.15 2.47
C ARG A 64 25.00 -5.89 3.26
N LYS A 65 25.21 -4.70 2.69
CA LYS A 65 24.84 -3.43 3.30
C LYS A 65 23.39 -3.05 2.94
N TYR A 66 22.48 -3.13 3.91
CA TYR A 66 21.10 -2.65 3.76
C TYR A 66 20.98 -1.16 4.08
N LEU A 67 21.32 -0.73 5.30
CA LEU A 67 21.28 0.69 5.69
C LEU A 67 22.41 1.46 5.01
N LEU A 68 22.04 2.40 4.13
CA LEU A 68 22.98 3.21 3.34
C LEU A 68 23.37 4.48 4.10
N GLU A 69 22.38 5.25 4.47
CA GLU A 69 22.52 6.51 5.17
C GLU A 69 21.30 6.81 6.03
N ARG A 70 21.39 7.89 6.75
CA ARG A 70 20.33 8.44 7.54
C ARG A 70 20.13 9.91 7.21
N VAL A 71 18.88 10.33 7.03
CA VAL A 71 18.48 11.72 6.77
C VAL A 71 17.42 12.09 7.80
N ASP A 72 17.80 12.82 8.84
CA ASP A 72 16.97 13.11 10.02
C ASP A 72 16.39 11.81 10.61
N GLU A 73 15.08 11.69 10.55
CA GLU A 73 14.33 10.54 11.07
C GLU A 73 14.09 9.43 10.02
N ALA A 74 14.56 9.61 8.78
CA ALA A 74 14.47 8.61 7.73
C ALA A 74 15.74 7.76 7.63
N ALA A 75 15.58 6.44 7.53
CA ALA A 75 16.61 5.53 7.04
C ALA A 75 16.53 5.44 5.52
N VAL A 76 17.67 5.41 4.84
CA VAL A 76 17.77 5.07 3.42
C VAL A 76 18.33 3.66 3.32
N VAL A 77 17.59 2.75 2.70
CA VAL A 77 17.90 1.33 2.68
C VAL A 77 17.91 0.81 1.24
N GLN A 78 18.91 0.01 0.87
CA GLN A 78 18.94 -0.67 -0.42
C GLN A 78 17.99 -1.87 -0.41
N LEU A 79 17.09 -1.93 -1.38
CA LEU A 79 16.26 -3.11 -1.64
C LEU A 79 17.00 -4.06 -2.58
N TYR A 80 16.97 -5.35 -2.28
CA TYR A 80 17.58 -6.40 -3.09
C TYR A 80 16.53 -7.34 -3.67
N ALA A 81 16.72 -7.77 -4.92
CA ALA A 81 15.84 -8.68 -5.66
C ALA A 81 16.66 -9.81 -6.28
N ASP A 82 17.26 -10.66 -5.44
CA ASP A 82 18.29 -11.64 -5.84
C ASP A 82 17.80 -12.68 -6.83
N GLY A 83 16.53 -13.08 -6.73
CA GLY A 83 15.91 -14.05 -7.62
C GLY A 83 15.80 -13.58 -9.09
N PHE A 84 15.91 -12.26 -9.35
CA PHE A 84 15.75 -11.71 -10.70
C PHE A 84 16.73 -12.29 -11.70
N SER A 85 18.00 -12.45 -11.30
CA SER A 85 19.04 -12.97 -12.21
C SER A 85 18.76 -14.39 -12.73
N ALA A 86 18.01 -15.19 -11.94
CA ALA A 86 17.64 -16.56 -12.29
C ALA A 86 16.35 -16.65 -13.14
N LEU A 87 15.65 -15.55 -13.38
CA LEU A 87 14.46 -15.54 -14.22
C LEU A 87 14.80 -15.87 -15.68
N PRO A 88 13.92 -16.59 -16.40
CA PRO A 88 14.03 -16.75 -17.85
C PRO A 88 14.07 -15.40 -18.56
N LEU A 89 14.76 -15.32 -19.69
CA LEU A 89 14.88 -14.07 -20.47
C LEU A 89 13.53 -13.42 -20.77
N ARG A 90 12.53 -14.23 -21.12
CA ARG A 90 11.16 -13.76 -21.38
C ARG A 90 10.58 -13.01 -20.17
N GLU A 91 10.76 -13.54 -18.95
CA GLU A 91 10.28 -12.93 -17.72
C GLU A 91 11.09 -11.67 -17.37
N LYS A 92 12.40 -11.67 -17.58
CA LYS A 92 13.26 -10.48 -17.42
C LYS A 92 12.82 -9.32 -18.32
N ILE A 93 12.52 -9.59 -19.60
CA ILE A 93 12.04 -8.57 -20.54
C ILE A 93 10.66 -8.05 -20.11
N LEU A 94 9.77 -8.95 -19.67
CA LEU A 94 8.48 -8.56 -19.12
C LEU A 94 8.64 -7.61 -17.94
N VAL A 95 9.44 -7.99 -16.94
CA VAL A 95 9.72 -7.14 -15.76
C VAL A 95 10.27 -5.78 -16.19
N TRP A 96 11.19 -5.73 -17.17
CA TRP A 96 11.76 -4.47 -17.62
C TRP A 96 10.71 -3.53 -18.25
N HIS A 97 9.82 -4.04 -19.12
CA HIS A 97 8.76 -3.21 -19.68
C HIS A 97 7.78 -2.73 -18.62
N LEU A 98 7.42 -3.57 -17.65
CA LEU A 98 6.56 -3.18 -16.54
C LEU A 98 7.25 -2.15 -15.63
N HIS A 99 8.58 -2.27 -15.43
CA HIS A 99 9.39 -1.31 -14.70
C HIS A 99 9.33 0.09 -15.35
N GLU A 100 9.50 0.17 -16.66
CA GLU A 100 9.40 1.42 -17.39
C GLU A 100 7.98 2.01 -17.36
N ALA A 101 6.95 1.17 -17.40
CA ALA A 101 5.56 1.60 -17.23
C ALA A 101 5.32 2.20 -15.81
N ALA A 102 5.86 1.58 -14.77
CA ALA A 102 5.77 2.08 -13.41
C ALA A 102 6.49 3.44 -13.26
N LEU A 103 7.69 3.55 -13.83
CA LEU A 103 8.50 4.78 -13.79
C LEU A 103 7.82 5.94 -14.53
N ALA A 104 7.20 5.68 -15.70
CA ALA A 104 6.53 6.71 -16.50
C ALA A 104 5.39 7.43 -15.73
N GLY A 105 4.74 6.74 -14.81
CA GLY A 105 3.66 7.31 -13.99
C GLY A 105 4.11 8.01 -12.71
N ARG A 106 5.38 7.92 -12.32
CA ARG A 106 5.91 8.42 -11.04
C ARG A 106 5.51 9.85 -10.71
N ASP A 107 5.58 10.74 -11.67
CA ASP A 107 5.34 12.18 -11.48
C ASP A 107 3.85 12.52 -11.30
N ILE A 108 2.93 11.62 -11.65
CA ILE A 108 1.49 11.78 -11.42
C ILE A 108 1.23 11.92 -9.92
N PHE A 109 1.82 11.07 -9.09
CA PHE A 109 1.60 11.10 -7.65
C PHE A 109 2.20 12.35 -6.99
N TYR A 110 3.35 12.86 -7.46
CA TYR A 110 3.88 14.14 -7.00
C TYR A 110 2.86 15.27 -7.19
N ASP A 111 2.22 15.35 -8.37
CA ASP A 111 1.19 16.34 -8.65
C ASP A 111 -0.10 16.12 -7.85
N GLN A 112 -0.54 14.86 -7.70
CA GLN A 112 -1.71 14.55 -6.88
C GLN A 112 -1.52 14.94 -5.41
N ARG A 113 -0.31 14.76 -4.87
CA ARG A 113 -0.02 15.10 -3.46
C ARG A 113 -0.01 16.61 -3.22
N TYR A 114 0.54 17.40 -4.12
CA TYR A 114 0.58 18.85 -3.94
C TYR A 114 0.89 19.55 -5.25
N VAL A 115 0.11 20.57 -5.55
CA VAL A 115 0.21 21.35 -6.81
C VAL A 115 1.58 21.99 -7.06
N HIS A 116 2.40 22.15 -6.02
CA HIS A 116 3.74 22.76 -6.11
C HIS A 116 4.88 21.73 -6.13
N ASN A 117 4.60 20.45 -5.89
CA ASN A 117 5.66 19.44 -5.71
C ASN A 117 6.60 19.31 -6.90
N LEU A 118 6.11 19.33 -8.13
CA LEU A 118 6.96 19.17 -9.30
C LEU A 118 7.88 20.39 -9.49
N ASP A 119 7.35 21.60 -9.35
CA ASP A 119 8.15 22.83 -9.41
C ASP A 119 9.18 22.89 -8.27
N MET A 120 8.79 22.52 -7.05
CA MET A 120 9.70 22.45 -5.89
C MET A 120 10.83 21.44 -6.11
N ARG A 121 10.51 20.24 -6.61
CA ARG A 121 11.50 19.21 -6.92
C ARG A 121 12.51 19.70 -7.95
N ASP A 122 12.05 20.28 -9.04
CA ASP A 122 12.91 20.76 -10.11
C ASP A 122 13.83 21.90 -9.64
N VAL A 123 13.36 22.80 -8.77
CA VAL A 123 14.22 23.83 -8.15
C VAL A 123 15.31 23.20 -7.27
N LEU A 124 14.93 22.22 -6.44
CA LEU A 124 15.87 21.53 -5.56
C LEU A 124 16.93 20.75 -6.37
N GLU A 125 16.50 19.99 -7.38
CA GLU A 125 17.38 19.19 -8.24
C GLU A 125 18.30 20.09 -9.08
N ALA A 126 17.83 21.21 -9.59
CA ALA A 126 18.65 22.20 -10.28
C ALA A 126 19.79 22.72 -9.42
N ILE A 127 19.53 23.03 -8.14
CA ILE A 127 20.52 23.50 -7.20
C ILE A 127 21.51 22.37 -6.81
N VAL A 128 21.01 21.19 -6.48
CA VAL A 128 21.83 20.05 -6.03
C VAL A 128 22.79 19.55 -7.12
N THR A 129 22.39 19.65 -8.38
CA THR A 129 23.21 19.24 -9.54
C THR A 129 24.21 20.31 -10.00
N HIS A 130 24.08 21.57 -9.54
CA HIS A 130 24.97 22.68 -9.86
C HIS A 130 25.52 23.34 -8.58
N PRO A 131 26.26 22.60 -7.73
CA PRO A 131 26.60 23.02 -6.37
C PRO A 131 27.76 24.03 -6.27
N THR A 132 28.51 24.25 -7.36
CA THR A 132 29.75 25.02 -7.34
C THR A 132 29.49 26.48 -7.02
N GLY A 133 30.09 27.00 -5.95
CA GLY A 133 29.97 28.40 -5.52
C GLY A 133 28.78 28.69 -4.59
N ILE A 134 27.99 27.67 -4.22
CA ILE A 134 26.92 27.79 -3.22
C ILE A 134 27.54 27.68 -1.82
N ASP A 135 27.05 28.48 -0.86
CA ASP A 135 27.46 28.37 0.55
C ASP A 135 27.30 26.94 1.07
N PRO A 136 28.36 26.34 1.68
CA PRO A 136 28.32 24.93 2.07
C PRO A 136 27.17 24.55 3.03
N LYS A 137 26.86 25.43 4.01
CA LYS A 137 25.76 25.16 4.97
C LYS A 137 24.38 25.19 4.28
N THR A 138 24.21 26.15 3.40
CA THR A 138 22.97 26.25 2.59
C THR A 138 22.81 25.03 1.69
N LEU A 139 23.89 24.61 1.04
CA LEU A 139 23.88 23.43 0.17
C LEU A 139 23.61 22.13 0.95
N GLU A 140 24.20 21.96 2.14
CA GLU A 140 23.96 20.83 3.03
C GLU A 140 22.47 20.75 3.40
N GLU A 141 21.87 21.85 3.82
CA GLU A 141 20.45 21.93 4.15
C GLU A 141 19.54 21.64 2.94
N ILE A 142 19.86 22.19 1.77
CA ILE A 142 19.09 21.91 0.55
C ILE A 142 19.18 20.42 0.19
N ARG A 143 20.36 19.80 0.29
CA ARG A 143 20.54 18.36 0.07
C ARG A 143 19.75 17.52 1.07
N ARG A 144 19.79 17.87 2.36
CA ARG A 144 19.00 17.21 3.41
C ARG A 144 17.49 17.27 3.08
N TYR A 145 16.98 18.47 2.79
CA TYR A 145 15.58 18.67 2.44
C TYR A 145 15.20 17.93 1.16
N THR A 146 16.05 17.96 0.13
CA THR A 146 15.83 17.27 -1.14
C THR A 146 15.69 15.75 -0.93
N LYS A 147 16.54 15.13 -0.13
CA LYS A 147 16.45 13.70 0.19
C LYS A 147 15.14 13.37 0.92
N LEU A 148 14.74 14.17 1.92
CA LEU A 148 13.45 14.00 2.59
C LEU A 148 12.29 14.18 1.62
N PHE A 149 12.38 15.14 0.71
CA PHE A 149 11.38 15.41 -0.31
C PHE A 149 11.19 14.21 -1.26
N TRP A 150 12.29 13.59 -1.71
CA TRP A 150 12.22 12.38 -2.54
C TRP A 150 11.64 11.20 -1.77
N ILE A 151 12.11 10.94 -0.54
CA ILE A 151 11.62 9.84 0.31
C ILE A 151 10.12 9.97 0.57
N ASN A 152 9.62 11.18 0.76
CA ASN A 152 8.21 11.44 1.05
C ASN A 152 7.37 11.76 -0.20
N THR A 153 7.95 11.71 -1.39
CA THR A 153 7.28 12.06 -2.65
C THR A 153 6.61 13.45 -2.59
N GLY A 154 7.36 14.44 -2.03
CA GLY A 154 6.89 15.82 -1.88
C GLY A 154 7.16 16.41 -0.50
N ALA A 155 6.56 17.56 -0.23
CA ALA A 155 6.81 18.40 0.94
C ALA A 155 6.10 17.95 2.23
N PHE A 156 5.45 16.78 2.23
CA PHE A 156 4.67 16.29 3.37
C PHE A 156 5.18 14.93 3.82
N ASN A 157 5.40 14.78 5.12
CA ASN A 157 5.80 13.52 5.71
C ASN A 157 4.70 12.46 5.49
N ASN A 158 5.07 11.31 4.94
CA ASN A 158 4.15 10.26 4.51
C ASN A 158 3.40 9.60 5.69
N LEU A 159 4.04 9.57 6.87
CA LEU A 159 3.45 8.93 8.06
C LEU A 159 2.57 9.87 8.89
N THR A 160 2.79 11.18 8.79
CA THR A 160 2.09 12.16 9.63
C THR A 160 1.16 13.07 8.85
N ALA A 161 1.22 13.01 7.51
CA ALA A 161 0.54 13.91 6.59
C ALA A 161 0.92 15.40 6.75
N ARG A 162 1.92 15.72 7.59
CA ARG A 162 2.32 17.11 7.92
C ARG A 162 3.41 17.64 7.00
N LYS A 163 3.31 18.94 6.67
CA LYS A 163 4.35 19.64 5.91
C LYS A 163 5.64 19.74 6.72
N PHE A 164 6.77 19.53 6.06
CA PHE A 164 8.09 19.91 6.54
C PHE A 164 8.68 21.00 5.64
N VAL A 165 9.54 21.85 6.22
CA VAL A 165 10.04 23.06 5.57
C VAL A 165 11.56 23.10 5.55
N LEU A 166 12.11 23.89 4.60
CA LEU A 166 13.53 24.22 4.57
C LEU A 166 13.93 24.99 5.83
N GLN A 167 15.10 24.68 6.36
CA GLN A 167 15.65 25.30 7.58
C GLN A 167 16.67 26.43 7.26
N CYS A 168 17.12 26.56 6.00
CA CYS A 168 17.86 27.76 5.60
C CYS A 168 16.93 28.97 5.45
N THR A 169 17.50 30.18 5.30
CA THR A 169 16.69 31.37 5.06
C THR A 169 16.18 31.42 3.60
N PRO A 170 15.04 32.07 3.33
CA PRO A 170 14.59 32.30 1.95
C PRO A 170 15.65 32.96 1.06
N ASP A 171 16.37 33.93 1.59
CA ASP A 171 17.41 34.64 0.84
C ASP A 171 18.60 33.71 0.50
N ALA A 172 18.93 32.75 1.38
CA ALA A 172 19.95 31.75 1.10
C ALA A 172 19.54 30.80 -0.04
N LEU A 173 18.26 30.37 -0.09
CA LEU A 173 17.73 29.58 -1.21
C LEU A 173 17.77 30.38 -2.53
N ILE A 174 17.37 31.66 -2.50
CA ILE A 174 17.41 32.55 -3.69
C ILE A 174 18.84 32.70 -4.19
N ALA A 175 19.78 32.96 -3.29
CA ALA A 175 21.20 33.07 -3.65
C ALA A 175 21.75 31.76 -4.26
N ALA A 176 21.42 30.61 -3.66
CA ALA A 176 21.81 29.30 -4.18
C ALA A 176 21.23 29.02 -5.57
N ALA A 177 19.96 29.38 -5.81
CA ALA A 177 19.31 29.21 -7.12
C ALA A 177 19.96 30.07 -8.19
N HIS A 178 20.28 31.35 -7.91
CA HIS A 178 20.99 32.20 -8.86
C HIS A 178 22.43 31.76 -9.14
N VAL A 179 23.13 31.18 -8.15
CA VAL A 179 24.45 30.58 -8.38
C VAL A 179 24.33 29.37 -9.31
N ALA A 180 23.33 28.51 -9.10
CA ALA A 180 23.07 27.36 -9.95
C ALA A 180 22.64 27.79 -11.38
N GLU A 181 21.79 28.81 -11.52
CA GLU A 181 21.39 29.38 -12.82
C GLU A 181 22.62 29.88 -13.62
N LYS A 182 23.51 30.61 -12.97
CA LYS A 182 24.77 31.06 -13.60
C LYS A 182 25.69 29.90 -14.00
N ALA A 183 25.59 28.78 -13.32
CA ALA A 183 26.30 27.54 -13.64
C ALA A 183 25.63 26.72 -14.75
N GLY A 184 24.47 27.15 -15.26
CA GLY A 184 23.73 26.52 -16.37
C GLY A 184 22.53 25.68 -15.96
N ALA A 185 22.14 25.66 -14.67
CA ALA A 185 20.97 24.95 -14.20
C ALA A 185 19.69 25.46 -14.88
N GLN A 186 18.80 24.52 -15.24
CA GLN A 186 17.50 24.84 -15.80
C GLN A 186 16.42 24.79 -14.71
N PHE A 187 15.58 25.81 -14.65
CA PHE A 187 14.48 25.92 -13.68
C PHE A 187 13.11 25.81 -14.38
N PRO A 188 12.05 25.36 -13.68
CA PRO A 188 10.72 25.14 -14.25
C PRO A 188 9.95 26.47 -14.40
N LEU A 189 10.47 27.37 -15.23
CA LEU A 189 9.88 28.69 -15.47
C LEU A 189 8.65 28.57 -16.36
N ARG A 190 7.55 29.20 -15.94
CA ARG A 190 6.36 29.37 -16.78
C ARG A 190 6.64 30.41 -17.85
N ASN A 191 5.80 30.46 -18.89
CA ASN A 191 5.99 31.41 -19.95
C ASN A 191 6.03 32.86 -19.41
N GLY A 192 7.18 33.53 -19.61
CA GLY A 192 7.44 34.91 -19.13
C GLY A 192 7.71 35.00 -17.60
N GLU A 193 7.86 33.90 -16.89
CA GLU A 193 8.26 33.90 -15.48
C GLU A 193 9.78 34.03 -15.33
N THR A 194 10.23 34.84 -14.39
CA THR A 194 11.64 34.94 -14.01
C THR A 194 11.92 33.99 -12.85
N LEU A 195 13.21 33.65 -12.60
CA LEU A 195 13.61 32.80 -11.44
C LEU A 195 13.14 33.41 -10.12
N ASP A 196 13.26 34.75 -9.95
CA ASP A 196 12.76 35.42 -8.74
C ASP A 196 11.26 35.28 -8.55
N ARG A 197 10.46 35.34 -9.62
CA ARG A 197 9.01 35.14 -9.55
C ARG A 197 8.66 33.68 -9.20
N LEU A 198 9.35 32.71 -9.79
CA LEU A 198 9.22 31.32 -9.45
C LEU A 198 9.49 31.08 -7.95
N LEU A 199 10.63 31.60 -7.44
CA LEU A 199 11.02 31.45 -6.03
C LEU A 199 10.06 32.16 -5.09
N ALA A 200 9.58 33.35 -5.45
CA ALA A 200 8.56 34.08 -4.67
C ALA A 200 7.23 33.30 -4.59
N ARG A 201 6.79 32.67 -5.71
CA ARG A 201 5.59 31.84 -5.77
C ARG A 201 5.71 30.59 -4.89
N LEU A 202 6.89 29.96 -4.86
CA LEU A 202 7.14 28.75 -4.08
C LEU A 202 7.55 29.00 -2.62
N ARG A 203 7.86 30.25 -2.25
CA ARG A 203 8.32 30.62 -0.90
C ARG A 203 7.40 30.10 0.22
N PRO A 204 6.06 30.24 0.16
CA PRO A 204 5.20 29.72 1.22
C PRO A 204 5.23 28.18 1.30
N ALA A 205 5.39 27.49 0.17
CA ALA A 205 5.48 26.04 0.12
C ALA A 205 6.78 25.52 0.75
N PHE A 206 7.91 26.23 0.55
CA PHE A 206 9.20 25.86 1.12
C PHE A 206 9.38 26.24 2.59
N PHE A 207 8.81 27.36 3.06
CA PHE A 207 9.22 27.99 4.33
C PHE A 207 8.10 28.17 5.36
N ASP A 208 6.82 28.06 4.99
CA ASP A 208 5.72 28.28 5.92
C ASP A 208 4.97 26.97 6.21
N ALA A 209 5.18 26.42 7.41
CA ALA A 209 4.51 25.23 7.85
C ALA A 209 3.00 25.42 8.12
N ASN A 210 2.52 26.68 8.22
CA ASN A 210 1.11 26.99 8.47
C ASN A 210 0.31 27.18 7.17
N VAL A 211 1.00 27.41 6.04
CA VAL A 211 0.37 27.40 4.71
C VAL A 211 0.26 25.94 4.26
N ASP A 212 -0.96 25.48 4.00
CA ASP A 212 -1.22 24.09 3.61
C ASP A 212 -0.56 23.07 4.57
N PRO A 213 -0.89 23.06 5.87
CA PRO A 213 -0.12 22.36 6.89
C PRO A 213 -0.21 20.83 6.80
N THR A 214 -1.21 20.32 6.09
CA THR A 214 -1.53 18.87 6.06
C THR A 214 -1.96 18.47 4.66
N VAL A 215 -1.35 17.41 4.10
CA VAL A 215 -1.71 16.93 2.75
C VAL A 215 -3.10 16.31 2.72
N THR A 216 -3.49 15.57 3.79
CA THR A 216 -4.80 14.95 3.96
C THR A 216 -5.28 15.20 5.38
N ALA A 217 -6.34 16.00 5.54
CA ALA A 217 -6.89 16.39 6.82
C ALA A 217 -8.19 15.62 7.10
N LYS A 218 -8.11 14.55 7.89
CA LYS A 218 -9.28 13.77 8.33
C LYS A 218 -9.98 14.38 9.56
N THR A 219 -9.27 15.23 10.29
CA THR A 219 -9.79 16.03 11.41
C THR A 219 -9.56 17.53 11.13
N PRO A 220 -10.41 18.15 10.30
CA PRO A 220 -10.22 19.53 9.87
C PRO A 220 -10.39 20.51 11.05
N PRO A 221 -9.67 21.66 11.04
CA PRO A 221 -9.88 22.71 12.04
C PRO A 221 -11.25 23.35 11.90
N ALA A 222 -11.69 24.02 12.97
CA ALA A 222 -12.99 24.72 12.99
C ALA A 222 -13.15 25.67 11.79
N GLY A 223 -14.29 25.61 11.13
CA GLY A 223 -14.63 26.42 9.95
C GLY A 223 -14.11 25.91 8.61
N LYS A 224 -13.40 24.77 8.60
CA LYS A 224 -13.02 24.06 7.36
C LYS A 224 -13.65 22.67 7.32
N ASP A 225 -13.88 22.16 6.13
CA ASP A 225 -14.20 20.76 5.90
C ASP A 225 -12.94 19.95 5.52
N ILE A 226 -13.07 18.63 5.40
CA ILE A 226 -11.96 17.72 5.11
C ILE A 226 -11.28 17.99 3.76
N ILE A 227 -12.01 18.52 2.77
CA ILE A 227 -11.46 18.89 1.46
C ILE A 227 -10.68 20.20 1.56
N THR A 228 -11.32 21.23 2.10
CA THR A 228 -10.72 22.60 2.16
C THR A 228 -9.57 22.70 3.17
N ALA A 229 -9.44 21.74 4.07
CA ALA A 229 -8.31 21.62 4.99
C ALA A 229 -7.16 20.78 4.45
N SER A 230 -7.38 20.01 3.38
CA SER A 230 -6.37 19.16 2.74
C SER A 230 -5.64 19.90 1.63
N ALA A 231 -4.30 19.75 1.59
CA ALA A 231 -3.45 20.42 0.58
C ALA A 231 -3.29 19.60 -0.70
N ASN A 232 -3.81 18.36 -0.76
CA ASN A 232 -3.70 17.54 -1.95
C ASN A 232 -4.40 18.17 -3.17
N ASN A 233 -3.94 17.82 -4.36
CA ASN A 233 -4.40 18.41 -5.62
C ASN A 233 -5.53 17.58 -6.27
N LEU A 234 -6.42 17.02 -5.47
CA LEU A 234 -7.55 16.21 -5.94
C LEU A 234 -8.82 17.05 -6.14
N TYR A 235 -8.90 18.21 -5.47
CA TYR A 235 -10.04 19.11 -5.48
C TYR A 235 -9.56 20.56 -5.59
N VAL A 236 -10.05 21.29 -6.59
CA VAL A 236 -9.72 22.71 -6.79
C VAL A 236 -10.98 23.54 -6.69
N GLY A 237 -11.08 24.39 -5.66
CA GLY A 237 -12.25 25.25 -5.44
C GLY A 237 -13.53 24.47 -5.05
N VAL A 238 -13.45 23.21 -4.74
CA VAL A 238 -14.55 22.31 -4.34
C VAL A 238 -14.61 22.19 -2.82
N THR A 239 -15.79 22.08 -2.26
CA THR A 239 -16.07 21.87 -0.82
C THR A 239 -16.92 20.63 -0.60
N MET A 240 -17.01 20.13 0.64
CA MET A 240 -17.92 19.03 0.96
C MET A 240 -19.38 19.32 0.63
N LYS A 241 -19.81 20.60 0.76
CA LYS A 241 -21.17 21.01 0.44
C LYS A 241 -21.52 20.83 -1.06
N ASP A 242 -20.55 20.91 -1.93
CA ASP A 242 -20.79 20.74 -3.37
C ASP A 242 -21.31 19.35 -3.72
N PHE A 243 -20.96 18.33 -2.92
CA PHE A 243 -21.41 16.94 -3.10
C PHE A 243 -22.87 16.69 -2.69
N GLU A 244 -23.55 17.65 -2.07
CA GLU A 244 -25.01 17.55 -1.86
C GLU A 244 -25.79 17.60 -3.18
N ALA A 245 -25.21 18.17 -4.22
CA ALA A 245 -25.83 18.37 -5.53
C ALA A 245 -25.03 17.82 -6.72
N TYR A 246 -23.80 17.40 -6.51
CA TYR A 246 -22.91 16.92 -7.58
C TYR A 246 -22.56 15.46 -7.41
N GLN A 247 -22.80 14.65 -8.43
CA GLN A 247 -22.41 13.25 -8.52
C GLN A 247 -21.26 13.10 -9.52
N GLU A 248 -20.17 12.44 -9.09
CA GLU A 248 -19.00 12.16 -9.92
C GLU A 248 -19.29 11.01 -10.89
N ASN A 249 -18.85 11.14 -12.15
CA ASN A 249 -18.87 10.07 -13.15
C ASN A 249 -17.61 9.21 -13.09
N HIS A 250 -16.47 9.81 -12.72
CA HIS A 250 -15.17 9.13 -12.60
C HIS A 250 -14.59 9.37 -11.21
N PRO A 251 -15.23 8.83 -10.15
CA PRO A 251 -14.85 9.15 -8.77
C PRO A 251 -13.41 8.75 -8.44
N LEU A 252 -12.94 7.58 -8.92
CA LEU A 252 -11.61 7.06 -8.62
C LEU A 252 -10.49 7.81 -9.35
N ASN A 253 -10.66 8.08 -10.64
CA ASN A 253 -9.60 8.51 -11.55
C ASN A 253 -9.85 9.90 -12.16
N SER A 254 -10.19 10.86 -11.31
CA SER A 254 -10.36 12.26 -11.74
C SER A 254 -9.94 13.25 -10.65
N ARG A 255 -9.56 14.45 -11.08
CA ARG A 255 -9.51 15.64 -10.23
C ARG A 255 -10.77 16.47 -10.49
N LEU A 256 -11.37 17.03 -9.42
CA LEU A 256 -12.48 17.95 -9.54
C LEU A 256 -12.02 19.41 -9.53
N VAL A 257 -12.50 20.18 -10.47
CA VAL A 257 -12.21 21.63 -10.57
C VAL A 257 -13.53 22.38 -10.61
N LYS A 258 -13.71 23.34 -9.68
CA LYS A 258 -14.83 24.25 -9.66
C LYS A 258 -14.38 25.63 -10.14
N ALA A 259 -14.87 26.04 -11.31
CA ALA A 259 -14.64 27.35 -11.89
C ALA A 259 -15.98 27.97 -12.28
N ASP A 260 -16.18 29.26 -12.02
CA ASP A 260 -17.42 30.00 -12.30
C ASP A 260 -18.71 29.30 -11.79
N GLY A 261 -18.59 28.66 -10.62
CA GLY A 261 -19.69 27.94 -9.97
C GLY A 261 -20.02 26.57 -10.60
N LYS A 262 -19.31 26.15 -11.65
CA LYS A 262 -19.48 24.84 -12.29
C LYS A 262 -18.34 23.90 -11.89
N ILE A 263 -18.69 22.62 -11.62
CA ILE A 263 -17.72 21.56 -11.37
C ILE A 263 -17.48 20.79 -12.66
N SER A 264 -16.21 20.51 -12.95
CA SER A 264 -15.76 19.66 -14.04
C SER A 264 -14.83 18.58 -13.53
N GLU A 265 -14.83 17.42 -14.20
CA GLU A 265 -13.93 16.30 -13.94
C GLU A 265 -12.77 16.34 -14.94
N GLU A 266 -11.55 16.48 -14.42
CA GLU A 266 -10.32 16.24 -15.20
C GLU A 266 -9.96 14.77 -15.08
N VAL A 267 -10.47 13.95 -15.99
CA VAL A 267 -10.31 12.50 -15.97
C VAL A 267 -8.88 12.10 -16.30
N TYR A 268 -8.34 11.14 -15.56
CA TYR A 268 -7.00 10.58 -15.76
C TYR A 268 -7.06 9.49 -16.83
N ARG A 269 -6.72 9.87 -18.06
CA ARG A 269 -6.70 9.02 -19.27
C ARG A 269 -5.82 9.63 -20.34
N ILE A 270 -5.51 8.90 -21.42
CA ILE A 270 -4.65 9.38 -22.52
C ILE A 270 -5.12 10.74 -23.08
N SER A 271 -6.43 10.91 -23.27
CA SER A 271 -6.99 12.17 -23.81
C SER A 271 -7.34 13.21 -22.73
N GLY A 272 -6.96 12.97 -21.48
CA GLY A 272 -7.28 13.81 -20.34
C GLY A 272 -6.05 14.30 -19.58
N ARG A 273 -6.22 14.48 -18.26
CA ARG A 273 -5.11 14.84 -17.38
C ARG A 273 -4.09 13.71 -17.34
N TYR A 274 -2.80 14.05 -17.27
CA TYR A 274 -1.65 13.15 -17.32
C TYR A 274 -1.51 12.36 -18.64
N GLY A 275 -2.07 12.89 -19.73
CA GLY A 275 -2.14 12.18 -21.02
C GLY A 275 -0.79 11.69 -21.55
N LYS A 276 0.30 12.47 -21.40
CA LYS A 276 1.65 12.06 -21.85
C LYS A 276 2.21 10.91 -21.01
N GLN A 277 2.09 10.99 -19.68
CA GLN A 277 2.52 9.94 -18.76
C GLN A 277 1.76 8.66 -19.04
N ILE A 278 0.43 8.74 -19.14
CA ILE A 278 -0.44 7.59 -19.41
C ILE A 278 -0.15 6.99 -20.79
N ALA A 279 0.14 7.79 -21.80
CA ALA A 279 0.55 7.29 -23.12
C ALA A 279 1.86 6.50 -23.05
N ALA A 280 2.86 6.97 -22.29
CA ALA A 280 4.11 6.26 -22.08
C ALA A 280 3.89 4.95 -21.29
N ILE A 281 3.05 4.96 -20.25
CA ILE A 281 2.64 3.73 -19.54
C ILE A 281 2.05 2.73 -20.55
N VAL A 282 1.07 3.13 -21.34
CA VAL A 282 0.39 2.27 -22.32
C VAL A 282 1.39 1.69 -23.33
N GLN A 283 2.32 2.50 -23.84
CA GLN A 283 3.37 2.02 -24.77
C GLN A 283 4.17 0.86 -24.17
N HIS A 284 4.57 0.98 -22.91
CA HIS A 284 5.33 -0.08 -22.25
C HIS A 284 4.47 -1.30 -21.89
N LEU A 285 3.19 -1.10 -21.50
CA LEU A 285 2.26 -2.21 -21.27
C LEU A 285 1.99 -2.99 -22.57
N GLU A 286 1.83 -2.32 -23.71
CA GLU A 286 1.69 -2.97 -25.03
C GLU A 286 2.94 -3.78 -25.39
N ALA A 287 4.13 -3.23 -25.14
CA ALA A 287 5.41 -3.91 -25.37
C ALA A 287 5.63 -5.11 -24.41
N ALA A 288 4.99 -5.11 -23.23
CA ALA A 288 5.05 -6.22 -22.28
C ALA A 288 4.20 -7.43 -22.69
N ILE A 289 3.08 -7.22 -23.39
CA ILE A 289 2.09 -8.27 -23.76
C ILE A 289 2.73 -9.51 -24.41
N PRO A 290 3.66 -9.42 -25.39
CA PRO A 290 4.26 -10.61 -26.01
C PRO A 290 5.03 -11.51 -25.04
N TYR A 291 5.47 -10.96 -23.93
CA TYR A 291 6.26 -11.66 -22.92
C TYR A 291 5.41 -12.16 -21.74
N ALA A 292 4.17 -11.69 -21.61
CA ALA A 292 3.25 -12.08 -20.55
C ALA A 292 2.66 -13.48 -20.76
N THR A 293 2.17 -14.10 -19.69
CA THR A 293 1.27 -15.27 -19.80
C THR A 293 -0.06 -14.81 -20.38
N GLU A 294 -0.88 -15.72 -20.93
CA GLU A 294 -2.18 -15.29 -21.52
C GLU A 294 -3.13 -14.68 -20.48
N PRO A 295 -3.26 -15.19 -19.23
CA PRO A 295 -4.06 -14.50 -18.20
C PRO A 295 -3.56 -13.09 -17.91
N MET A 296 -2.24 -12.90 -17.76
CA MET A 296 -1.66 -11.58 -17.54
C MET A 296 -1.83 -10.67 -18.74
N ALA A 297 -1.62 -11.17 -19.96
CA ALA A 297 -1.81 -10.40 -21.20
C ALA A 297 -3.27 -9.91 -21.32
N LYS A 298 -4.25 -10.71 -20.89
CA LYS A 298 -5.66 -10.30 -20.80
C LYS A 298 -5.86 -9.14 -19.83
N ALA A 299 -5.25 -9.22 -18.63
CA ALA A 299 -5.31 -8.15 -17.65
C ALA A 299 -4.65 -6.86 -18.16
N LEU A 300 -3.45 -6.96 -18.78
CA LEU A 300 -2.76 -5.81 -19.37
C LEU A 300 -3.58 -5.13 -20.49
N ARG A 301 -4.24 -5.90 -21.36
CA ARG A 301 -5.15 -5.32 -22.39
C ARG A 301 -6.33 -4.57 -21.76
N ALA A 302 -6.91 -5.12 -20.69
CA ALA A 302 -8.00 -4.45 -19.97
C ALA A 302 -7.51 -3.16 -19.30
N LEU A 303 -6.31 -3.16 -18.69
CA LEU A 303 -5.69 -1.98 -18.11
C LEU A 303 -5.43 -0.90 -19.17
N ILE A 304 -4.91 -1.27 -20.34
CA ILE A 304 -4.72 -0.37 -21.47
C ILE A 304 -6.06 0.27 -21.89
N THR A 305 -7.12 -0.52 -21.97
CA THR A 305 -8.46 -0.02 -22.28
C THR A 305 -8.92 1.00 -21.24
N PHE A 306 -8.74 0.71 -19.94
CA PHE A 306 -9.04 1.67 -18.88
C PHE A 306 -8.26 2.98 -19.02
N TYR A 307 -6.97 2.93 -19.29
CA TYR A 307 -6.15 4.12 -19.53
C TYR A 307 -6.57 4.93 -20.76
N GLN A 308 -7.12 4.26 -21.78
CA GLN A 308 -7.65 4.93 -22.97
C GLN A 308 -9.00 5.60 -22.69
N THR A 309 -9.90 4.96 -21.98
CA THR A 309 -11.29 5.41 -21.79
C THR A 309 -11.48 6.22 -20.50
N GLY A 310 -10.86 5.80 -19.41
CA GLY A 310 -11.08 6.32 -18.05
C GLY A 310 -12.38 5.83 -17.40
N GLU A 311 -13.12 4.91 -18.04
CA GLU A 311 -14.44 4.48 -17.61
C GLU A 311 -14.37 3.46 -16.47
N THR A 312 -15.25 3.59 -15.46
CA THR A 312 -15.33 2.67 -14.30
C THR A 312 -15.51 1.21 -14.72
N LYS A 313 -16.36 0.93 -15.72
CA LYS A 313 -16.57 -0.43 -16.23
C LYS A 313 -15.30 -1.09 -16.79
N ASP A 314 -14.41 -0.29 -17.37
CA ASP A 314 -13.15 -0.79 -17.93
C ASP A 314 -12.13 -1.03 -16.83
N ARG A 315 -12.18 -0.25 -15.74
CA ARG A 315 -11.45 -0.52 -14.52
C ARG A 315 -11.91 -1.82 -13.87
N GLU A 316 -13.21 -2.03 -13.72
CA GLU A 316 -13.78 -3.29 -13.20
C GLU A 316 -13.36 -4.50 -14.05
N ALA A 317 -13.36 -4.34 -15.38
CA ALA A 317 -12.90 -5.41 -16.29
C ALA A 317 -11.42 -5.75 -16.08
N TYR A 318 -10.58 -4.75 -15.84
CA TYR A 318 -9.18 -4.97 -15.46
C TYR A 318 -9.07 -5.69 -14.12
N ASP A 319 -9.73 -5.21 -13.08
CA ASP A 319 -9.67 -5.79 -11.74
C ASP A 319 -10.09 -7.26 -11.75
N ILE A 320 -11.16 -7.60 -12.47
CA ILE A 320 -11.64 -8.98 -12.64
C ILE A 320 -10.60 -9.84 -13.38
N ALA A 321 -10.05 -9.35 -14.49
CA ALA A 321 -9.06 -10.08 -15.25
C ALA A 321 -7.78 -10.31 -14.43
N TRP A 322 -7.33 -9.30 -13.68
CA TRP A 322 -6.15 -9.36 -12.83
C TRP A 322 -6.31 -10.36 -11.67
N VAL A 323 -7.46 -10.35 -10.98
CA VAL A 323 -7.77 -11.33 -9.91
C VAL A 323 -7.86 -12.76 -10.42
N GLN A 324 -8.33 -12.95 -11.65
CA GLN A 324 -8.43 -14.27 -12.28
C GLN A 324 -7.08 -14.85 -12.68
N ASP A 325 -6.04 -14.02 -12.83
CA ASP A 325 -4.68 -14.48 -13.07
C ASP A 325 -4.04 -14.93 -11.74
N LYS A 326 -3.98 -16.24 -11.52
CA LYS A 326 -3.50 -16.84 -10.27
C LYS A 326 -2.11 -17.46 -10.35
N ALA A 327 -1.51 -17.50 -11.53
CA ALA A 327 -0.33 -18.32 -11.78
C ALA A 327 0.82 -17.62 -12.49
N SER A 328 0.67 -16.38 -12.89
CA SER A 328 1.74 -15.64 -13.55
C SER A 328 2.92 -15.44 -12.60
N PRO A 329 4.14 -15.75 -13.03
CA PRO A 329 5.34 -15.65 -12.20
C PRO A 329 5.84 -14.23 -12.02
N VAL A 330 5.41 -13.30 -12.88
CA VAL A 330 5.66 -11.86 -12.83
C VAL A 330 4.32 -11.16 -12.84
N ASP A 331 4.19 -10.08 -12.08
CA ASP A 331 2.94 -9.31 -12.03
C ASP A 331 3.24 -7.82 -11.76
N THR A 332 2.22 -6.99 -11.95
CA THR A 332 2.29 -5.56 -11.69
C THR A 332 0.99 -5.05 -11.08
N ILE A 333 1.13 -4.07 -10.19
CA ILE A 333 0.06 -3.17 -9.80
C ILE A 333 0.38 -1.84 -10.49
N ASN A 334 -0.53 -1.31 -11.30
CA ASN A 334 -0.31 -0.06 -12.02
C ASN A 334 -1.65 0.64 -12.23
N GLY A 335 -1.80 1.84 -11.68
CA GLY A 335 -3.05 2.59 -11.82
C GLY A 335 -3.34 3.57 -10.70
N PHE A 336 -4.60 3.97 -10.63
CA PHE A 336 -5.16 4.79 -9.56
C PHE A 336 -5.88 3.86 -8.60
N ILE A 337 -5.28 3.59 -7.43
CA ILE A 337 -5.64 2.42 -6.61
C ILE A 337 -5.98 2.80 -5.19
N GLU A 338 -4.97 3.17 -4.38
CA GLU A 338 -5.18 3.47 -2.98
C GLU A 338 -5.79 4.85 -2.76
N VAL A 339 -6.66 4.95 -1.77
CA VAL A 339 -7.48 6.16 -1.54
C VAL A 339 -7.08 6.94 -0.28
N TYR A 340 -5.95 6.59 0.35
CA TYR A 340 -5.48 7.23 1.59
C TYR A 340 -5.19 8.73 1.43
N LEU A 341 -4.77 9.14 0.24
CA LEU A 341 -4.50 10.56 -0.07
C LEU A 341 -5.76 11.41 -0.05
N ASP A 342 -6.92 10.85 -0.40
CA ASP A 342 -8.20 11.53 -0.39
C ASP A 342 -8.84 11.47 1.00
N ALA A 343 -9.10 12.62 1.63
CA ALA A 343 -9.79 12.69 2.90
C ALA A 343 -11.22 12.10 2.86
N ARG A 344 -11.85 12.04 1.68
CA ARG A 344 -13.14 11.37 1.45
C ARG A 344 -13.00 9.85 1.29
N GLY A 345 -11.79 9.34 1.03
CA GLY A 345 -11.55 7.92 0.76
C GLY A 345 -12.14 7.41 -0.56
N ILE A 346 -12.13 8.23 -1.61
CA ILE A 346 -12.79 7.92 -2.91
C ILE A 346 -11.80 7.95 -4.08
N LYS A 347 -10.91 8.98 -4.14
CA LYS A 347 -10.02 9.19 -5.27
C LYS A 347 -8.74 8.37 -5.12
N GLY A 348 -8.42 7.60 -6.16
CA GLY A 348 -7.22 6.78 -6.23
C GLY A 348 -5.96 7.61 -6.47
N ALA A 349 -4.93 7.35 -5.68
CA ALA A 349 -3.58 7.79 -5.94
C ALA A 349 -2.93 6.90 -7.00
N PHE A 350 -2.03 7.48 -7.83
CA PHE A 350 -1.25 6.67 -8.76
C PHE A 350 -0.19 5.87 -8.02
N GLU A 351 -0.11 4.60 -8.35
CA GLU A 351 0.98 3.72 -7.92
C GLU A 351 1.41 2.77 -9.04
N GLY A 352 2.69 2.42 -9.01
CA GLY A 352 3.29 1.44 -9.89
C GLY A 352 4.21 0.53 -9.10
N LEU A 353 3.89 -0.75 -9.07
CA LEU A 353 4.64 -1.81 -8.40
C LEU A 353 4.90 -2.93 -9.39
N VAL A 354 6.15 -3.41 -9.46
CA VAL A 354 6.53 -4.56 -10.30
C VAL A 354 7.28 -5.58 -9.47
N PHE A 355 6.91 -6.82 -9.60
CA PHE A 355 7.44 -7.91 -8.79
C PHE A 355 7.42 -9.26 -9.52
N TYR A 356 8.16 -10.19 -8.98
CA TYR A 356 8.09 -11.59 -9.35
C TYR A 356 7.80 -12.46 -8.11
N VAL A 357 7.19 -13.62 -8.34
CA VAL A 357 6.77 -14.54 -7.28
C VAL A 357 7.97 -15.25 -6.67
N ASN A 358 8.15 -15.12 -5.36
CA ASN A 358 9.06 -15.91 -4.56
C ASN A 358 8.40 -17.27 -4.24
N ARG A 359 8.74 -18.30 -5.04
CA ARG A 359 8.06 -19.60 -4.97
C ARG A 359 8.25 -20.33 -3.66
N GLU A 360 9.41 -20.19 -3.02
CA GLU A 360 9.71 -20.85 -1.75
C GLU A 360 8.79 -20.34 -0.64
N LYS A 361 8.76 -19.01 -0.44
CA LYS A 361 7.90 -18.37 0.57
C LYS A 361 6.40 -18.44 0.23
N THR A 362 6.05 -18.43 -1.06
CA THR A 362 4.65 -18.54 -1.49
C THR A 362 3.99 -19.83 -1.01
N SER A 363 4.73 -20.94 -0.93
CA SER A 363 4.16 -22.22 -0.48
C SER A 363 3.60 -22.17 0.95
N GLU A 364 4.15 -21.34 1.82
CA GLU A 364 3.69 -21.14 3.20
C GLU A 364 2.40 -20.32 3.25
N ILE A 365 2.37 -19.22 2.49
CA ILE A 365 1.18 -18.35 2.41
C ILE A 365 -0.02 -19.10 1.82
N GLN A 366 0.22 -19.95 0.83
CA GLN A 366 -0.83 -20.75 0.19
C GLN A 366 -1.53 -21.70 1.18
N LYS A 367 -0.85 -22.21 2.20
CA LYS A 367 -1.48 -23.01 3.25
C LYS A 367 -2.55 -22.22 4.01
N ILE A 368 -2.29 -20.95 4.31
CA ILE A 368 -3.27 -20.03 4.93
C ILE A 368 -4.44 -19.82 3.99
N ALA A 369 -4.17 -19.45 2.73
CA ALA A 369 -5.19 -19.17 1.73
C ALA A 369 -6.13 -20.36 1.44
N GLN A 370 -5.59 -21.58 1.37
CA GLN A 370 -6.36 -22.81 1.19
C GLN A 370 -7.33 -23.08 2.34
N ASN A 371 -7.09 -22.52 3.52
CA ASN A 371 -7.94 -22.64 4.70
C ASN A 371 -8.82 -21.40 4.95
N ALA A 372 -8.96 -20.50 4.00
CA ALA A 372 -9.68 -19.23 4.18
C ALA A 372 -11.14 -19.44 4.64
N GLN A 373 -11.86 -20.42 4.09
CA GLN A 373 -13.24 -20.72 4.53
C GLN A 373 -13.27 -21.21 5.98
N TRP A 374 -12.27 -22.01 6.41
CA TRP A 374 -12.17 -22.47 7.80
C TRP A 374 -12.06 -21.30 8.78
N PHE A 375 -11.26 -20.27 8.44
CA PHE A 375 -11.14 -19.05 9.22
C PHE A 375 -12.42 -18.22 9.20
N GLU A 376 -13.03 -18.03 8.01
CA GLU A 376 -14.29 -17.29 7.85
C GLU A 376 -15.41 -17.87 8.72
N ASP A 377 -15.57 -19.22 8.75
CA ASP A 377 -16.59 -19.90 9.53
C ASP A 377 -16.41 -19.73 11.04
N ARG A 378 -15.21 -19.34 11.49
CA ARG A 378 -14.84 -19.18 12.91
C ARG A 378 -14.58 -17.74 13.33
N MET A 379 -14.87 -16.79 12.43
CA MET A 379 -14.80 -15.36 12.78
C MET A 379 -15.71 -15.05 13.97
N PRO A 380 -15.25 -14.18 14.91
CA PRO A 380 -15.98 -13.89 16.14
C PRO A 380 -17.13 -12.90 15.99
N TRP A 381 -17.56 -12.64 14.75
CA TRP A 381 -18.70 -11.77 14.45
C TRP A 381 -19.99 -12.53 14.17
N ASP A 382 -21.11 -11.81 14.05
CA ASP A 382 -22.42 -12.36 13.74
C ASP A 382 -22.35 -13.20 12.43
N PRO A 383 -22.86 -14.45 12.44
CA PRO A 383 -22.90 -15.31 11.25
C PRO A 383 -23.51 -14.68 10.02
N LYS A 384 -24.41 -13.70 10.18
CA LYS A 384 -25.01 -12.96 9.05
C LYS A 384 -23.96 -12.20 8.20
N TYR A 385 -22.79 -11.87 8.77
CA TYR A 385 -21.71 -11.19 8.08
C TYR A 385 -20.63 -12.13 7.55
N ARG A 386 -20.79 -13.44 7.69
CA ARG A 386 -19.85 -14.43 7.13
C ARG A 386 -20.09 -14.64 5.64
N LYS A 387 -18.99 -14.73 4.90
CA LYS A 387 -19.02 -15.15 3.49
C LYS A 387 -19.24 -16.64 3.38
N GLN A 388 -20.04 -17.04 2.38
CA GLN A 388 -20.17 -18.44 1.99
C GLN A 388 -19.33 -18.69 0.75
N GLY A 389 -18.58 -19.79 0.76
CA GLY A 389 -17.74 -20.17 -0.37
C GLY A 389 -16.60 -19.19 -0.63
N VAL A 390 -15.80 -18.85 0.41
CA VAL A 390 -14.58 -18.06 0.25
C VAL A 390 -13.66 -18.79 -0.71
N GLN A 391 -13.62 -18.30 -1.94
CA GLN A 391 -12.82 -18.85 -3.04
C GLN A 391 -12.06 -17.72 -3.72
N GLY A 392 -11.01 -18.11 -4.45
CA GLY A 392 -10.33 -17.16 -5.33
C GLY A 392 -9.27 -16.31 -4.67
N ILE A 393 -8.97 -16.53 -3.36
CA ILE A 393 -7.84 -15.87 -2.73
C ILE A 393 -6.56 -16.43 -3.34
N THR A 394 -5.85 -15.56 -4.04
CA THR A 394 -4.48 -15.83 -4.47
C THR A 394 -3.55 -15.11 -3.51
N ALA A 395 -2.61 -15.85 -2.93
CA ALA A 395 -1.66 -15.31 -1.97
C ALA A 395 -0.25 -15.75 -2.35
N ASN A 396 0.58 -14.76 -2.63
CA ASN A 396 1.96 -14.98 -3.03
C ASN A 396 2.91 -14.15 -2.18
N ALA A 397 4.05 -14.75 -1.81
CA ALA A 397 5.23 -13.99 -1.42
C ALA A 397 5.91 -13.48 -2.69
N ILE A 398 6.29 -12.22 -2.72
CA ILE A 398 6.86 -11.57 -3.89
C ILE A 398 8.16 -10.86 -3.56
N ASP A 399 9.02 -10.74 -4.55
CA ASP A 399 10.18 -9.87 -4.49
C ASP A 399 9.97 -8.68 -5.43
N VAL A 400 9.99 -7.51 -4.84
CA VAL A 400 9.76 -6.22 -5.53
C VAL A 400 11.00 -5.81 -6.29
N VAL A 401 10.81 -5.28 -7.51
CA VAL A 401 11.87 -4.76 -8.36
C VAL A 401 11.82 -3.23 -8.46
N ILE A 402 10.61 -2.66 -8.52
CA ILE A 402 10.42 -1.21 -8.48
C ILE A 402 9.08 -0.86 -7.84
N GLU A 403 9.07 0.26 -7.15
CA GLU A 403 7.89 0.95 -6.64
C GLU A 403 7.95 2.42 -7.00
N THR A 404 6.81 2.96 -7.41
CA THR A 404 6.64 4.37 -7.72
C THR A 404 5.26 4.85 -7.26
N GLY A 405 5.07 6.15 -7.24
CA GLY A 405 3.79 6.73 -6.84
C GLY A 405 3.54 6.58 -5.35
N ASP A 406 2.35 6.13 -4.97
CA ASP A 406 1.93 5.97 -3.57
C ASP A 406 2.68 4.83 -2.85
N SER A 407 3.07 3.80 -3.58
CA SER A 407 3.81 2.66 -3.03
C SER A 407 5.25 2.98 -2.66
N GLY A 408 5.89 3.97 -3.26
CA GLY A 408 7.33 4.16 -3.05
C GLY A 408 7.80 5.60 -3.05
N PRO A 409 8.93 5.84 -2.41
CA PRO A 409 9.88 4.89 -1.81
C PRO A 409 9.59 4.47 -0.36
N ILE A 410 8.49 4.88 0.27
CA ILE A 410 8.03 4.33 1.55
C ILE A 410 7.01 3.23 1.24
N THR A 411 7.42 1.99 1.46
CA THR A 411 6.81 0.78 0.92
C THR A 411 5.93 0.06 1.92
N PRO A 412 4.74 -0.45 1.53
CA PRO A 412 3.97 -1.38 2.34
C PRO A 412 4.68 -2.73 2.50
N VAL A 413 4.28 -3.54 3.45
CA VAL A 413 4.80 -4.91 3.65
C VAL A 413 3.88 -5.98 3.05
N GLY A 414 2.63 -5.63 2.78
CA GLY A 414 1.62 -6.46 2.15
C GLY A 414 0.62 -5.64 1.37
N ILE A 415 -0.09 -6.25 0.43
CA ILE A 415 -1.11 -5.63 -0.40
C ILE A 415 -2.22 -6.65 -0.67
N ASN A 416 -3.49 -6.23 -0.56
CA ASN A 416 -4.64 -7.03 -0.97
C ASN A 416 -5.57 -6.21 -1.87
N LEU A 417 -5.70 -6.62 -3.12
CA LEU A 417 -6.48 -5.92 -4.14
C LEU A 417 -7.44 -6.86 -4.89
N PRO A 418 -8.46 -6.31 -5.56
CA PRO A 418 -8.86 -4.91 -5.67
C PRO A 418 -9.54 -4.38 -4.41
N ASN A 419 -9.64 -3.05 -4.27
CA ASN A 419 -10.36 -2.41 -3.16
C ASN A 419 -11.88 -2.45 -3.31
N ASP A 420 -12.39 -2.80 -4.49
CA ASP A 420 -13.83 -2.95 -4.74
C ASP A 420 -14.43 -4.17 -4.03
N GLN A 421 -15.32 -3.90 -3.06
CA GLN A 421 -15.92 -4.94 -2.22
C GLN A 421 -16.80 -5.91 -3.03
N ALA A 422 -17.52 -5.43 -4.06
CA ALA A 422 -18.38 -6.28 -4.88
C ALA A 422 -17.55 -7.25 -5.74
N ILE A 423 -16.42 -6.79 -6.27
CA ILE A 423 -15.45 -7.64 -6.98
C ILE A 423 -14.84 -8.66 -6.03
N ARG A 424 -14.41 -8.25 -4.83
CA ARG A 424 -13.89 -9.16 -3.80
C ARG A 424 -14.88 -10.26 -3.43
N GLU A 425 -16.14 -9.92 -3.24
CA GLU A 425 -17.17 -10.89 -2.87
C GLU A 425 -17.47 -11.91 -3.99
N ARG A 426 -17.42 -11.48 -5.25
CA ARG A 426 -17.80 -12.31 -6.40
C ARG A 426 -16.64 -13.07 -7.01
N TYR A 427 -15.47 -12.47 -7.10
CA TYR A 427 -14.31 -13.02 -7.82
C TYR A 427 -13.12 -13.33 -6.91
N GLY A 428 -13.14 -12.89 -5.65
CA GLY A 428 -12.06 -13.00 -4.70
C GLY A 428 -11.09 -11.82 -4.76
N SER A 429 -9.91 -12.01 -4.17
CA SER A 429 -8.83 -11.02 -4.15
C SER A 429 -7.48 -11.68 -4.41
N LYS A 430 -6.51 -10.87 -4.76
CA LYS A 430 -5.10 -11.26 -4.87
C LYS A 430 -4.32 -10.57 -3.76
N SER A 431 -3.69 -11.37 -2.90
CA SER A 431 -2.86 -10.88 -1.79
C SER A 431 -1.40 -11.14 -2.09
N VAL A 432 -0.55 -10.19 -1.77
CA VAL A 432 0.90 -10.34 -1.89
C VAL A 432 1.58 -9.88 -0.61
N SER A 433 2.57 -10.65 -0.14
CA SER A 433 3.48 -10.28 0.93
C SER A 433 4.84 -9.93 0.34
N LEU A 434 5.34 -8.73 0.63
CA LEU A 434 6.54 -8.18 0.01
C LEU A 434 7.79 -8.68 0.76
N SER A 435 8.27 -9.86 0.38
CA SER A 435 9.29 -10.61 1.12
C SER A 435 10.62 -9.89 1.26
N ASN A 436 11.14 -9.33 0.16
CA ASN A 436 12.41 -8.63 0.18
C ASN A 436 12.31 -7.27 0.91
N VAL A 437 11.14 -6.64 0.91
CA VAL A 437 10.87 -5.43 1.69
C VAL A 437 10.87 -5.73 3.18
N THR A 438 10.16 -6.78 3.59
CA THR A 438 10.13 -7.24 4.99
C THR A 438 11.54 -7.59 5.49
N GLU A 439 12.33 -8.29 4.66
CA GLU A 439 13.73 -8.59 4.96
C GLU A 439 14.56 -7.32 5.13
N ALA A 440 14.42 -6.35 4.23
CA ALA A 440 15.16 -5.09 4.27
C ALA A 440 14.81 -4.27 5.55
N TYR A 441 13.55 -4.24 5.96
CA TYR A 441 13.15 -3.64 7.23
C TYR A 441 13.78 -4.33 8.44
N ASP A 442 13.76 -5.66 8.49
CA ASP A 442 14.35 -6.43 9.60
C ASP A 442 15.87 -6.20 9.69
N LYS A 443 16.58 -6.34 8.56
CA LYS A 443 18.04 -6.20 8.48
C LYS A 443 18.55 -4.78 8.73
N SER A 444 17.73 -3.76 8.49
CA SER A 444 18.06 -2.36 8.76
C SER A 444 17.68 -1.91 10.18
N THR A 445 16.93 -2.69 10.95
CA THR A 445 16.47 -2.35 12.30
C THR A 445 17.57 -2.56 13.33
N LEU A 446 17.88 -1.51 14.12
CA LEU A 446 18.91 -1.55 15.14
C LEU A 446 18.42 -2.28 16.43
N PRO A 447 19.22 -3.19 17.02
CA PRO A 447 18.86 -3.94 18.24
C PRO A 447 18.49 -3.06 19.44
N ALA A 448 19.14 -1.90 19.60
CA ALA A 448 18.91 -0.96 20.69
C ALA A 448 17.45 -0.47 20.77
N PHE A 449 16.74 -0.46 19.65
CA PHE A 449 15.35 -0.08 19.61
C PHE A 449 14.43 -1.07 20.35
N ARG A 450 14.65 -2.36 20.16
CA ARG A 450 13.88 -3.41 20.83
C ARG A 450 14.04 -3.34 22.34
N SER A 451 15.27 -3.17 22.85
CA SER A 451 15.55 -3.14 24.29
C SER A 451 15.02 -1.88 24.99
N GLU A 452 15.03 -0.71 24.33
CA GLU A 452 14.59 0.54 24.94
C GLU A 452 13.12 0.55 25.36
N PHE A 453 12.25 -0.08 24.57
CA PHE A 453 10.82 -0.08 24.77
C PHE A 453 10.25 -1.40 25.31
N SER A 454 11.07 -2.42 25.53
CA SER A 454 10.67 -3.66 26.19
C SER A 454 10.66 -3.48 27.70
N TRP A 455 9.65 -4.09 28.35
CA TRP A 455 9.52 -4.04 29.82
C TRP A 455 10.55 -4.91 30.52
N THR A 456 10.88 -6.09 29.96
CA THR A 456 11.85 -7.03 30.56
C THR A 456 12.91 -7.48 29.54
N PRO A 457 14.07 -7.99 30.01
CA PRO A 457 15.06 -8.62 29.13
C PRO A 457 14.51 -9.82 28.35
N GLU A 458 13.61 -10.59 28.95
CA GLU A 458 12.96 -11.76 28.31
C GLU A 458 12.05 -11.32 27.14
N GLU A 459 11.35 -10.19 27.29
CA GLU A 459 10.58 -9.58 26.18
C GLU A 459 11.52 -9.17 25.04
N THR A 460 12.67 -8.57 25.35
CA THR A 460 13.68 -8.21 24.34
C THR A 460 14.23 -9.45 23.63
N ALA A 461 14.56 -10.51 24.40
CA ALA A 461 15.07 -11.76 23.85
C ALA A 461 14.03 -12.45 22.94
N ARG A 462 12.78 -12.49 23.38
CA ARG A 462 11.65 -13.03 22.59
C ARG A 462 11.45 -12.22 21.31
N ALA A 463 11.40 -10.89 21.37
CA ALA A 463 11.31 -10.03 20.20
C ALA A 463 12.48 -10.25 19.25
N THR A 464 13.71 -10.42 19.75
CA THR A 464 14.88 -10.66 18.89
C THR A 464 14.79 -12.02 18.17
N LYS A 465 14.28 -13.04 18.85
CA LYS A 465 14.16 -14.38 18.28
C LYS A 465 13.00 -14.51 17.30
N TRP A 466 11.85 -13.91 17.59
CA TRP A 466 10.59 -14.24 16.96
C TRP A 466 9.94 -13.12 16.14
N SER A 467 10.41 -11.87 16.21
CA SER A 467 9.73 -10.76 15.54
C SER A 467 9.62 -10.91 14.02
N ALA A 468 10.61 -11.52 13.37
CA ALA A 468 10.54 -11.78 11.93
C ALA A 468 9.41 -12.76 11.59
N LEU A 469 9.35 -13.91 12.26
CA LEU A 469 8.30 -14.90 12.03
C LEU A 469 6.92 -14.40 12.45
N SER A 470 6.79 -13.79 13.64
CA SER A 470 5.50 -13.29 14.12
C SER A 470 4.95 -12.19 13.21
N GLY A 471 5.80 -11.25 12.81
CA GLY A 471 5.41 -10.19 11.89
C GLY A 471 5.03 -10.72 10.50
N GLU A 472 5.77 -11.69 9.95
CA GLU A 472 5.43 -12.32 8.68
C GLU A 472 4.07 -13.04 8.74
N LEU A 473 3.82 -13.84 9.77
CA LEU A 473 2.54 -14.51 9.95
C LEU A 473 1.39 -13.54 10.14
N THR A 474 1.59 -12.48 10.91
CA THR A 474 0.58 -11.43 11.13
C THR A 474 0.27 -10.71 9.83
N THR A 475 1.27 -10.34 9.04
CA THR A 475 1.09 -9.73 7.71
C THR A 475 0.35 -10.68 6.78
N ASN A 476 0.76 -11.95 6.70
CA ASN A 476 0.09 -12.94 5.85
C ASN A 476 -1.37 -13.15 6.24
N MET A 477 -1.68 -13.21 7.55
CA MET A 477 -3.06 -13.33 8.04
C MET A 477 -3.88 -12.06 7.79
N HIS A 478 -3.28 -10.89 7.96
CA HIS A 478 -3.88 -9.59 7.67
C HIS A 478 -4.32 -9.50 6.20
N GLU A 479 -3.40 -9.79 5.26
CA GLU A 479 -3.64 -9.68 3.84
C GLU A 479 -4.56 -10.78 3.29
N VAL A 480 -4.26 -12.04 3.66
CA VAL A 480 -4.93 -13.20 3.04
C VAL A 480 -6.30 -13.46 3.64
N ILE A 481 -6.45 -13.31 4.95
CA ILE A 481 -7.71 -13.57 5.65
C ILE A 481 -8.37 -12.28 6.10
N GLY A 482 -7.61 -11.33 6.64
CA GLY A 482 -8.13 -10.07 7.14
C GLY A 482 -8.99 -9.36 6.10
N HIS A 483 -8.38 -8.81 5.08
CA HIS A 483 -9.10 -8.08 4.03
C HIS A 483 -10.08 -8.93 3.23
N ALA A 484 -9.79 -10.22 3.06
CA ALA A 484 -10.63 -11.11 2.24
C ALA A 484 -11.93 -11.56 2.93
N SER A 485 -12.03 -11.42 4.26
CA SER A 485 -13.12 -11.93 5.09
C SER A 485 -14.27 -10.93 5.27
N GLY A 486 -15.42 -11.48 5.72
CA GLY A 486 -16.61 -10.70 6.04
C GLY A 486 -17.32 -10.12 4.82
N LYS A 487 -18.62 -9.93 4.93
CA LYS A 487 -19.44 -9.28 3.92
C LYS A 487 -20.17 -8.07 4.51
N VAL A 488 -20.61 -7.18 3.65
CA VAL A 488 -21.40 -6.00 3.98
C VAL A 488 -22.86 -6.20 3.64
N GLU A 489 -23.75 -5.41 4.21
CA GLU A 489 -25.18 -5.44 3.88
C GLU A 489 -25.41 -4.99 2.44
N GLU A 490 -26.39 -5.64 1.75
CA GLU A 490 -26.71 -5.39 0.34
C GLU A 490 -27.02 -3.91 0.06
N ARG A 491 -27.64 -3.20 1.01
CA ARG A 491 -27.98 -1.78 0.86
C ARG A 491 -26.76 -0.85 0.65
N LEU A 492 -25.56 -1.33 0.98
CA LEU A 492 -24.31 -0.59 0.77
C LEU A 492 -23.74 -0.78 -0.65
N ASN A 493 -24.36 -1.64 -1.47
CA ASN A 493 -23.91 -1.95 -2.84
C ASN A 493 -22.41 -2.26 -2.94
N GLY A 494 -21.84 -2.97 -1.93
CA GLY A 494 -20.43 -3.29 -1.88
C GLY A 494 -19.49 -2.07 -1.60
N ASN A 495 -20.04 -0.90 -1.29
CA ASN A 495 -19.23 0.31 -1.06
C ASN A 495 -19.45 0.91 0.35
N PRO A 496 -18.92 0.27 1.41
CA PRO A 496 -19.01 0.82 2.76
C PRO A 496 -18.21 2.12 2.93
N ALA A 497 -17.17 2.35 2.10
CA ALA A 497 -16.35 3.56 2.15
C ALA A 497 -17.18 4.83 1.91
N ALA A 498 -18.11 4.80 0.96
CA ALA A 498 -18.97 5.95 0.68
C ALA A 498 -19.80 6.41 1.88
N VAL A 499 -20.13 5.49 2.80
CA VAL A 499 -20.94 5.78 3.99
C VAL A 499 -20.06 6.07 5.20
N LEU A 500 -18.96 5.33 5.37
CA LEU A 500 -18.02 5.47 6.51
C LEU A 500 -17.02 6.61 6.33
N LYS A 501 -16.87 7.10 5.09
CA LYS A 501 -16.06 8.28 4.75
C LYS A 501 -14.62 8.18 5.29
N GLU A 502 -14.13 9.24 5.93
CA GLU A 502 -12.79 9.35 6.50
C GLU A 502 -12.47 8.32 7.60
N GLN A 503 -13.46 7.55 8.07
CA GLN A 503 -13.24 6.50 9.06
C GLN A 503 -12.97 5.14 8.41
N PHE A 504 -13.26 4.98 7.12
CA PHE A 504 -13.27 3.66 6.47
C PHE A 504 -11.89 3.00 6.46
N SER A 505 -10.86 3.70 5.95
CA SER A 505 -9.53 3.11 5.80
C SER A 505 -8.96 2.63 7.14
N ALA A 506 -8.95 3.48 8.16
CA ALA A 506 -8.47 3.09 9.49
C ALA A 506 -9.30 1.95 10.12
N LEU A 507 -10.61 1.90 9.85
CA LEU A 507 -11.48 0.83 10.35
C LEU A 507 -11.16 -0.50 9.65
N GLU A 508 -10.94 -0.50 8.34
CA GLU A 508 -10.60 -1.68 7.57
C GLU A 508 -9.24 -2.25 7.95
N GLU A 509 -8.24 -1.40 8.08
CA GLU A 509 -6.91 -1.79 8.56
C GLU A 509 -6.97 -2.39 9.97
N GLY A 510 -7.75 -1.75 10.88
CA GLY A 510 -7.95 -2.27 12.22
C GLY A 510 -8.68 -3.62 12.23
N ARG A 511 -9.60 -3.84 11.30
CA ARG A 511 -10.30 -5.11 11.15
C ARG A 511 -9.35 -6.22 10.68
N ALA A 512 -8.51 -5.95 9.70
CA ALA A 512 -7.54 -6.91 9.18
C ALA A 512 -6.48 -7.28 10.24
N ASP A 513 -5.93 -6.29 10.96
CA ASP A 513 -5.04 -6.51 12.10
C ASP A 513 -5.69 -7.39 13.18
N LEU A 514 -6.94 -7.09 13.55
CA LEU A 514 -7.67 -7.85 14.57
C LEU A 514 -7.93 -9.30 14.15
N VAL A 515 -8.15 -9.58 12.86
CA VAL A 515 -8.25 -10.97 12.35
C VAL A 515 -6.95 -11.70 12.57
N ALA A 516 -5.82 -11.11 12.21
CA ALA A 516 -4.51 -11.71 12.42
C ALA A 516 -4.24 -11.96 13.91
N LEU A 517 -4.42 -10.96 14.76
CA LEU A 517 -4.21 -11.07 16.21
C LEU A 517 -5.12 -12.08 16.87
N TYR A 518 -6.37 -12.23 16.42
CA TYR A 518 -7.33 -13.19 16.96
C TYR A 518 -6.96 -14.63 16.63
N PHE A 519 -6.49 -14.91 15.39
CA PHE A 519 -6.18 -16.26 14.95
C PHE A 519 -4.74 -16.69 15.16
N LEU A 520 -3.78 -15.80 15.43
CA LEU A 520 -2.38 -16.18 15.67
C LEU A 520 -2.21 -17.28 16.75
N PRO A 521 -2.94 -17.29 17.88
CA PRO A 521 -2.87 -18.38 18.87
C PRO A 521 -3.73 -19.59 18.51
N ASP A 522 -4.35 -19.66 17.35
CA ASP A 522 -5.22 -20.76 16.99
C ASP A 522 -4.42 -22.01 16.59
N PRO A 523 -4.75 -23.22 17.11
CA PRO A 523 -4.06 -24.47 16.75
C PRO A 523 -4.06 -24.75 15.24
N LYS A 524 -4.96 -24.14 14.49
CA LYS A 524 -5.05 -24.31 13.04
C LYS A 524 -3.76 -23.93 12.32
N LEU A 525 -3.03 -22.92 12.80
CA LEU A 525 -1.76 -22.52 12.18
C LEU A 525 -0.68 -23.60 12.35
N VAL A 526 -0.72 -24.34 13.45
CA VAL A 526 0.14 -25.51 13.66
C VAL A 526 -0.32 -26.68 12.77
N GLU A 527 -1.62 -26.96 12.75
CA GLU A 527 -2.22 -28.03 11.93
C GLU A 527 -1.83 -27.92 10.45
N ILE A 528 -1.89 -26.70 9.89
CA ILE A 528 -1.53 -26.46 8.48
C ILE A 528 -0.02 -26.29 8.26
N GLY A 529 0.80 -26.39 9.30
CA GLY A 529 2.26 -26.39 9.24
C GLY A 529 2.87 -25.06 8.84
N VAL A 530 2.29 -23.92 9.25
CA VAL A 530 2.88 -22.57 9.10
C VAL A 530 3.53 -22.07 10.38
N LEU A 531 3.23 -22.72 11.51
CA LEU A 531 3.80 -22.39 12.80
C LEU A 531 4.14 -23.69 13.55
N PRO A 532 5.40 -23.89 14.02
CA PRO A 532 5.76 -25.06 14.83
C PRO A 532 5.04 -25.05 16.17
N ALA A 533 4.51 -26.20 16.58
CA ALA A 533 3.75 -26.33 17.85
C ALA A 533 4.57 -25.93 19.09
N ALA A 534 5.87 -26.24 19.10
CA ALA A 534 6.77 -25.91 20.21
C ALA A 534 7.03 -24.40 20.37
N ASP A 535 6.80 -23.62 19.33
CA ASP A 535 7.16 -22.20 19.29
C ASP A 535 5.91 -21.28 19.33
N GLN A 536 4.71 -21.83 19.22
CA GLN A 536 3.46 -21.07 19.09
C GLN A 536 3.26 -20.05 20.22
N ASP A 537 3.38 -20.47 21.47
CA ASP A 537 3.16 -19.58 22.61
C ASP A 537 4.14 -18.41 22.64
N ASP A 538 5.41 -18.65 22.31
CA ASP A 538 6.44 -17.62 22.26
C ASP A 538 6.22 -16.66 21.07
N VAL A 539 5.83 -17.17 19.90
CA VAL A 539 5.53 -16.37 18.70
C VAL A 539 4.31 -15.48 18.94
N VAL A 540 3.23 -16.05 19.49
CA VAL A 540 2.02 -15.30 19.87
C VAL A 540 2.35 -14.17 20.86
N ARG A 541 3.12 -14.52 21.89
CA ARG A 541 3.52 -13.53 22.91
C ARG A 541 4.40 -12.44 22.32
N ALA A 542 5.36 -12.80 21.46
CA ALA A 542 6.22 -11.84 20.78
C ALA A 542 5.42 -10.83 19.96
N GLU A 543 4.40 -11.29 19.22
CA GLU A 543 3.54 -10.42 18.43
C GLU A 543 2.68 -9.50 19.28
N TYR A 544 2.01 -10.04 20.30
CA TYR A 544 1.16 -9.23 21.17
C TYR A 544 1.96 -8.15 21.94
N GLU A 545 3.17 -8.51 22.40
CA GLU A 545 4.12 -7.57 23.00
C GLU A 545 4.56 -6.50 22.00
N ALA A 546 4.88 -6.90 20.76
CA ALA A 546 5.30 -5.99 19.68
C ALA A 546 4.17 -5.04 19.26
N TYR A 547 2.97 -5.57 19.02
CA TYR A 547 1.80 -4.78 18.62
C TYR A 547 1.44 -3.75 19.70
N THR A 548 1.42 -4.18 20.96
CA THR A 548 1.16 -3.33 22.13
C THR A 548 2.20 -2.21 22.25
N ARG A 549 3.49 -2.56 22.19
CA ARG A 549 4.60 -1.63 22.27
C ARG A 549 4.58 -0.62 21.12
N ASN A 550 4.26 -1.07 19.90
CA ASN A 550 4.23 -0.23 18.71
C ASN A 550 3.19 0.89 18.79
N ALA A 551 2.08 0.70 19.51
CA ALA A 551 1.10 1.77 19.75
C ALA A 551 1.66 2.94 20.57
N LEU A 552 2.61 2.66 21.47
CA LEU A 552 3.37 3.69 22.18
C LEU A 552 4.45 4.32 21.29
N VAL A 553 5.26 3.46 20.69
CA VAL A 553 6.46 3.88 19.95
C VAL A 553 6.12 4.67 18.69
N GLN A 554 4.99 4.41 18.04
CA GLN A 554 4.55 5.17 16.86
C GLN A 554 4.35 6.65 17.13
N LEU A 555 4.11 7.08 18.39
CA LEU A 555 3.97 8.49 18.75
C LEU A 555 5.20 9.33 18.39
N ARG A 556 6.40 8.72 18.28
CA ARG A 556 7.61 9.38 17.79
C ARG A 556 7.44 10.02 16.41
N ARG A 557 6.50 9.50 15.60
CA ARG A 557 6.24 9.95 14.24
C ARG A 557 5.41 11.24 14.20
N VAL A 558 4.62 11.52 15.25
CA VAL A 558 3.77 12.71 15.31
C VAL A 558 4.52 13.84 16.02
N ARG A 559 5.32 14.60 15.27
CA ARG A 559 6.17 15.67 15.83
C ARG A 559 5.39 16.91 16.28
N GLN A 560 4.21 17.14 15.72
CA GLN A 560 3.36 18.31 16.01
C GLN A 560 1.90 17.91 16.18
N GLY A 561 1.13 18.76 16.88
CA GLY A 561 -0.29 18.52 17.10
C GLY A 561 -0.58 17.50 18.22
N THR A 562 -1.83 17.10 18.31
CA THR A 562 -2.39 16.23 19.35
C THR A 562 -3.24 15.09 18.77
N GLN A 563 -3.24 14.96 17.44
CA GLN A 563 -4.08 14.03 16.70
C GLN A 563 -3.23 13.21 15.74
N ILE A 564 -3.64 11.96 15.49
CA ILE A 564 -3.07 11.07 14.49
C ILE A 564 -3.92 11.17 13.23
N GLU A 565 -3.31 11.40 12.08
CA GLU A 565 -3.99 11.48 10.78
C GLU A 565 -3.83 10.21 9.94
N GLU A 566 -2.72 9.50 10.08
CA GLU A 566 -2.38 8.29 9.32
C GLU A 566 -3.17 7.07 9.81
N ASP A 567 -3.73 6.29 8.87
CA ASP A 567 -4.73 5.25 9.13
C ASP A 567 -4.19 4.06 9.93
N HIS A 568 -3.00 3.55 9.60
CA HIS A 568 -2.38 2.44 10.32
C HIS A 568 -1.96 2.82 11.75
N MET A 569 -1.62 4.09 11.98
CA MET A 569 -1.37 4.58 13.33
C MET A 569 -2.66 4.74 14.12
N ARG A 570 -3.74 5.22 13.48
CA ARG A 570 -5.08 5.33 14.08
C ARG A 570 -5.60 3.96 14.49
N ASN A 571 -5.55 2.98 13.60
CA ASN A 571 -6.05 1.64 13.87
C ASN A 571 -5.30 0.99 15.04
N ARG A 572 -3.96 1.02 15.01
CA ARG A 572 -3.13 0.41 16.06
C ARG A 572 -3.37 1.06 17.42
N GLN A 573 -3.48 2.39 17.45
CA GLN A 573 -3.82 3.09 18.69
C GLN A 573 -5.22 2.71 19.17
N MET A 574 -6.19 2.65 18.27
CA MET A 574 -7.57 2.27 18.59
C MET A 574 -7.63 0.88 19.21
N VAL A 575 -7.01 -0.12 18.60
CA VAL A 575 -6.99 -1.50 19.09
C VAL A 575 -6.35 -1.57 20.49
N VAL A 576 -5.15 -1.02 20.67
CA VAL A 576 -4.41 -1.13 21.93
C VAL A 576 -5.11 -0.36 23.04
N ARG A 577 -5.58 0.86 22.80
CA ARG A 577 -6.29 1.66 23.82
C ARG A 577 -7.65 1.08 24.17
N TRP A 578 -8.35 0.48 23.20
CA TRP A 578 -9.59 -0.22 23.48
C TRP A 578 -9.34 -1.45 24.37
N LEU A 579 -8.30 -2.24 24.09
CA LEU A 579 -7.90 -3.38 24.91
C LEU A 579 -7.52 -2.94 26.34
N MET A 580 -6.77 -1.84 26.50
CA MET A 580 -6.45 -1.28 27.82
C MET A 580 -7.70 -0.90 28.62
N ALA A 581 -8.67 -0.28 27.96
CA ALA A 581 -9.87 0.22 28.61
C ALA A 581 -10.88 -0.89 28.95
N ASN A 582 -10.94 -1.95 28.16
CA ASN A 582 -12.02 -2.95 28.21
C ASN A 582 -11.56 -4.35 28.64
N THR A 583 -10.26 -4.52 28.91
CA THR A 583 -9.67 -5.82 29.30
C THR A 583 -8.58 -5.62 30.38
N LYS A 584 -8.01 -6.75 30.82
CA LYS A 584 -6.80 -6.75 31.66
C LYS A 584 -5.56 -7.19 30.88
N ALA A 585 -5.63 -7.18 29.55
CA ALA A 585 -4.57 -7.70 28.69
C ALA A 585 -3.33 -6.82 28.63
N ILE A 586 -3.50 -5.51 28.83
CA ILE A 586 -2.44 -4.51 28.68
C ILE A 586 -2.46 -3.55 29.85
N GLU A 587 -1.28 -3.29 30.41
CA GLU A 587 -1.07 -2.32 31.48
C GLU A 587 -0.09 -1.23 31.04
N VAL A 588 -0.31 -0.01 31.56
CA VAL A 588 0.67 1.07 31.49
C VAL A 588 1.54 0.99 32.74
N ARG A 589 2.86 0.81 32.55
CA ARG A 589 3.83 0.75 33.65
C ARG A 589 4.88 1.83 33.48
N THR A 590 5.47 2.23 34.60
CA THR A 590 6.56 3.23 34.63
C THR A 590 7.78 2.67 35.36
N ARG A 591 8.96 2.88 34.78
CA ARG A 591 10.25 2.54 35.37
C ARG A 591 11.26 3.62 34.98
N ASP A 592 12.02 4.14 35.95
CA ASP A 592 13.04 5.17 35.75
C ASP A 592 12.50 6.42 34.99
N GLY A 593 11.27 6.81 35.27
CA GLY A 593 10.60 7.93 34.62
C GLY A 593 10.18 7.70 33.18
N LYS A 594 10.28 6.45 32.68
CA LYS A 594 9.88 6.03 31.33
C LYS A 594 8.60 5.21 31.37
N THR A 595 7.72 5.50 30.43
CA THR A 595 6.43 4.80 30.24
C THR A 595 6.59 3.58 29.34
N TYR A 596 5.90 2.49 29.70
CA TYR A 596 5.87 1.24 28.93
C TYR A 596 4.42 0.78 28.77
N TYR A 597 4.06 0.28 27.61
CA TYR A 597 2.84 -0.49 27.37
C TYR A 597 3.19 -1.98 27.45
N VAL A 598 2.65 -2.65 28.44
CA VAL A 598 3.04 -4.02 28.79
C VAL A 598 1.88 -4.97 28.57
N MET A 599 2.04 -5.93 27.69
CA MET A 599 1.10 -7.03 27.50
C MET A 599 1.26 -8.02 28.67
N THR A 600 0.19 -8.21 29.45
CA THR A 600 0.21 -9.00 30.69
C THR A 600 -0.48 -10.35 30.57
N ASP A 601 -1.54 -10.45 29.78
CA ASP A 601 -2.36 -11.66 29.63
C ASP A 601 -2.70 -11.92 28.15
N PRO A 602 -2.02 -12.88 27.49
CA PRO A 602 -2.28 -13.23 26.10
C PRO A 602 -3.71 -13.73 25.84
N LYS A 603 -4.30 -14.46 26.83
CA LYS A 603 -5.67 -14.95 26.68
C LYS A 603 -6.67 -13.81 26.71
N ALA A 604 -6.53 -12.90 27.67
CA ALA A 604 -7.37 -11.69 27.75
C ALA A 604 -7.19 -10.79 26.52
N PHE A 605 -5.98 -10.78 25.93
CA PHE A 605 -5.70 -10.07 24.67
C PHE A 605 -6.52 -10.68 23.51
N ARG A 606 -6.43 -11.99 23.29
CA ARG A 606 -7.21 -12.70 22.26
C ARG A 606 -8.71 -12.49 22.42
N ASP A 607 -9.23 -12.69 23.64
CA ASP A 607 -10.66 -12.57 23.93
C ASP A 607 -11.16 -11.13 23.69
N GLY A 608 -10.32 -10.13 24.03
CA GLY A 608 -10.58 -8.72 23.78
C GLY A 608 -10.54 -8.39 22.29
N ALA A 609 -9.53 -8.87 21.59
CA ALA A 609 -9.40 -8.70 20.13
C ALA A 609 -10.62 -9.28 19.40
N GLY A 610 -11.10 -10.46 19.80
CA GLY A 610 -12.30 -11.07 19.23
C GLY A 610 -13.57 -10.22 19.45
N ARG A 611 -13.76 -9.67 20.65
CA ARG A 611 -14.90 -8.76 20.93
C ARG A 611 -14.85 -7.48 20.08
N LEU A 612 -13.69 -6.86 20.01
CA LEU A 612 -13.51 -5.64 19.21
C LEU A 612 -13.68 -5.94 17.72
N LEU A 613 -13.14 -7.06 17.23
CA LEU A 613 -13.31 -7.51 15.85
C LEU A 613 -14.79 -7.69 15.47
N GLY A 614 -15.58 -8.27 16.36
CA GLY A 614 -17.03 -8.40 16.15
C GLY A 614 -17.72 -7.05 15.95
N GLU A 615 -17.38 -6.06 16.78
CA GLU A 615 -17.94 -4.70 16.68
C GLU A 615 -17.44 -3.95 15.44
N VAL A 616 -16.14 -4.03 15.12
CA VAL A 616 -15.56 -3.42 13.91
C VAL A 616 -16.19 -3.98 12.64
N GLN A 617 -16.40 -5.30 12.58
CA GLN A 617 -17.09 -5.92 11.44
C GLN A 617 -18.56 -5.48 11.37
N ARG A 618 -19.29 -5.36 12.48
CA ARG A 618 -20.65 -4.83 12.49
C ARG A 618 -20.69 -3.41 11.92
N ILE A 619 -19.82 -2.52 12.41
CA ILE A 619 -19.72 -1.14 11.95
C ILE A 619 -19.47 -1.09 10.42
N LYS A 620 -18.53 -1.87 9.92
CA LYS A 620 -18.24 -1.96 8.48
C LYS A 620 -19.43 -2.48 7.70
N ALA A 621 -20.01 -3.59 8.17
CA ALA A 621 -21.08 -4.28 7.45
C ALA A 621 -22.36 -3.47 7.36
N GLU A 622 -22.67 -2.71 8.42
CA GLU A 622 -23.87 -1.87 8.50
C GLU A 622 -23.62 -0.43 8.02
N GLY A 623 -22.36 -0.04 7.74
CA GLY A 623 -22.04 1.34 7.39
C GLY A 623 -22.38 2.33 8.52
N ASP A 624 -22.14 1.94 9.79
CA ASP A 624 -22.48 2.73 10.97
C ASP A 624 -21.43 3.82 11.21
N TYR A 625 -21.52 4.92 10.46
CA TYR A 625 -20.60 6.05 10.57
C TYR A 625 -20.55 6.68 11.97
N PRO A 626 -21.68 6.91 12.68
CA PRO A 626 -21.63 7.44 14.06
C PRO A 626 -20.81 6.56 15.01
N ALA A 627 -20.97 5.24 14.94
CA ALA A 627 -20.21 4.31 15.78
C ALA A 627 -18.73 4.27 15.39
N ALA A 628 -18.40 4.28 14.09
CA ALA A 628 -17.02 4.38 13.60
C ALA A 628 -16.35 5.65 14.14
N LYS A 629 -17.00 6.80 13.98
CA LYS A 629 -16.49 8.09 14.46
C LYS A 629 -16.27 8.08 15.96
N GLN A 630 -17.24 7.60 16.74
CA GLN A 630 -17.11 7.51 18.20
C GLN A 630 -15.96 6.60 18.63
N LEU A 631 -15.76 5.46 17.95
CA LEU A 631 -14.68 4.52 18.22
C LEU A 631 -13.30 5.18 18.03
N PHE A 632 -13.11 5.87 16.91
CA PHE A 632 -11.83 6.54 16.61
C PHE A 632 -11.60 7.78 17.46
N GLU A 633 -12.61 8.62 17.70
CA GLU A 633 -12.50 9.78 18.59
C GLU A 633 -12.12 9.35 20.02
N THR A 634 -12.66 8.24 20.50
CA THR A 634 -12.36 7.75 21.84
C THR A 634 -10.97 7.11 21.94
N TYR A 635 -10.59 6.29 20.96
CA TYR A 635 -9.44 5.41 21.08
C TYR A 635 -8.34 5.63 20.04
N GLY A 636 -8.64 6.15 18.84
CA GLY A 636 -7.72 6.15 17.71
C GLY A 636 -7.02 7.48 17.42
N VAL A 637 -7.73 8.61 17.60
CA VAL A 637 -7.26 9.91 17.11
C VAL A 637 -6.37 10.63 18.10
N HIS A 638 -6.85 10.79 19.34
CA HIS A 638 -6.18 11.64 20.33
C HIS A 638 -5.11 10.90 21.13
N PHE A 639 -4.00 11.56 21.43
CA PHE A 639 -2.93 11.04 22.28
C PHE A 639 -2.49 12.09 23.34
N ASN A 640 -1.74 11.64 24.34
CA ASN A 640 -1.15 12.53 25.35
C ASN A 640 0.15 13.16 24.78
N PRO A 641 0.23 14.49 24.58
CA PRO A 641 1.43 15.14 24.06
C PRO A 641 2.68 14.93 24.92
N LYS A 642 2.53 14.87 26.25
CA LYS A 642 3.68 14.63 27.16
C LYS A 642 4.25 13.22 26.96
N LEU A 643 3.38 12.24 26.71
CA LEU A 643 3.81 10.88 26.42
C LEU A 643 4.53 10.81 25.07
N ARG A 644 4.03 11.53 24.06
CA ARG A 644 4.70 11.67 22.76
C ARG A 644 6.10 12.28 22.93
N ASP A 645 6.20 13.37 23.70
CA ASP A 645 7.48 14.07 23.93
C ASP A 645 8.48 13.16 24.65
N GLU A 646 8.03 12.34 25.62
CA GLU A 646 8.85 11.31 26.26
C GLU A 646 9.38 10.30 25.23
N VAL A 647 8.49 9.75 24.39
CA VAL A 647 8.89 8.76 23.37
C VAL A 647 9.87 9.35 22.37
N VAL A 648 9.63 10.58 21.91
CA VAL A 648 10.54 11.32 21.01
C VAL A 648 11.92 11.45 21.65
N ALA A 649 12.01 11.93 22.89
CA ALA A 649 13.28 12.11 23.57
C ALA A 649 14.06 10.80 23.79
N ARG A 650 13.34 9.67 23.99
CA ARG A 650 13.95 8.33 24.10
C ARG A 650 14.55 7.89 22.77
N VAL A 651 13.80 8.07 21.67
CA VAL A 651 14.26 7.69 20.33
C VAL A 651 15.43 8.56 19.85
N GLU A 652 15.39 9.85 20.14
CA GLU A 652 16.49 10.78 19.80
C GLU A 652 17.82 10.40 20.47
N LYS A 653 17.78 9.99 21.76
CA LYS A 653 18.96 9.49 22.46
C LYS A 653 19.58 8.25 21.80
N LEU A 654 18.75 7.41 21.19
CA LEU A 654 19.19 6.21 20.49
C LEU A 654 19.64 6.50 19.05
N ASN A 655 19.39 7.70 18.57
CA ASN A 655 19.66 8.09 17.20
C ASN A 655 19.04 7.11 16.17
N LEU A 656 17.75 6.76 16.33
CA LEU A 656 17.05 5.77 15.51
C LEU A 656 16.16 6.42 14.44
N PRO A 657 16.07 5.83 13.24
CA PRO A 657 15.12 6.28 12.23
C PRO A 657 13.67 5.97 12.66
N SER A 658 12.75 6.80 12.20
CA SER A 658 11.31 6.61 12.44
C SER A 658 10.61 5.89 11.28
N TYR A 659 11.17 5.98 10.08
CA TYR A 659 10.69 5.35 8.87
C TYR A 659 11.85 5.11 7.88
N THR A 660 11.56 4.36 6.83
CA THR A 660 12.55 3.93 5.84
C THR A 660 12.11 4.34 4.45
N GLY A 661 13.02 4.91 3.66
CA GLY A 661 12.90 5.05 2.22
C GLY A 661 13.84 4.06 1.52
N PHE A 662 13.38 3.44 0.44
CA PHE A 662 14.17 2.46 -0.29
C PHE A 662 14.85 3.05 -1.52
N VAL A 663 16.07 2.56 -1.76
CA VAL A 663 16.74 2.62 -3.06
C VAL A 663 16.41 1.32 -3.77
N MET A 664 15.79 1.42 -4.93
CA MET A 664 15.34 0.26 -5.71
C MET A 664 16.48 -0.38 -6.48
N PRO A 665 16.38 -1.66 -6.83
CA PRO A 665 17.23 -2.25 -7.86
C PRO A 665 17.18 -1.44 -9.16
N LYS A 666 18.27 -1.42 -9.91
CA LYS A 666 18.34 -0.82 -11.24
C LYS A 666 18.38 -1.92 -12.30
N LEU A 667 17.49 -1.83 -13.27
CA LEU A 667 17.45 -2.72 -14.43
C LEU A 667 18.02 -2.02 -15.64
N GLU A 668 18.85 -2.75 -16.43
CA GLU A 668 19.40 -2.26 -17.66
C GLU A 668 19.26 -3.31 -18.79
N PRO A 669 18.58 -2.98 -19.91
CA PRO A 669 18.43 -3.89 -21.02
C PRO A 669 19.72 -3.98 -21.81
N VAL A 670 20.18 -5.20 -22.06
CA VAL A 670 21.30 -5.51 -22.96
C VAL A 670 20.72 -5.74 -24.34
N LYS A 671 21.13 -4.93 -25.34
CA LYS A 671 20.65 -5.04 -26.70
C LYS A 671 21.67 -5.79 -27.60
N ASN A 672 21.17 -6.63 -28.47
CA ASN A 672 21.97 -7.29 -29.51
C ASN A 672 22.24 -6.35 -30.70
N GLY A 673 22.95 -6.81 -31.72
CA GLY A 673 23.28 -6.00 -32.90
C GLY A 673 22.09 -5.60 -33.78
N SER A 674 20.92 -6.24 -33.62
CA SER A 674 19.64 -5.86 -34.26
C SER A 674 18.80 -4.88 -33.42
N GLY A 675 19.23 -4.58 -32.19
CA GLY A 675 18.50 -3.67 -31.28
C GLY A 675 17.50 -4.37 -30.37
N ASP A 676 17.35 -5.71 -30.52
CA ASP A 676 16.46 -6.49 -29.65
C ASP A 676 17.10 -6.71 -28.26
N ILE A 677 16.28 -6.82 -27.23
CA ILE A 677 16.75 -7.11 -25.89
C ILE A 677 17.19 -8.57 -25.80
N SER A 678 18.49 -8.79 -25.59
CA SER A 678 19.12 -10.11 -25.46
C SER A 678 19.31 -10.55 -24.00
N ASP A 679 19.30 -9.64 -23.04
CA ASP A 679 19.22 -9.86 -21.59
C ASP A 679 18.75 -8.58 -20.87
N VAL A 680 18.41 -8.70 -19.61
CA VAL A 680 18.21 -7.57 -18.69
C VAL A 680 19.04 -7.84 -17.44
N THR A 681 19.96 -6.94 -17.14
CA THR A 681 20.82 -7.03 -15.97
C THR A 681 20.21 -6.26 -14.80
N ILE A 682 20.53 -6.70 -13.58
CA ILE A 682 20.14 -6.04 -12.35
C ILE A 682 21.39 -5.56 -11.62
N SER A 683 21.35 -4.36 -11.09
CA SER A 683 22.38 -3.78 -10.23
C SER A 683 21.77 -3.03 -9.07
N TYR A 684 22.61 -2.66 -8.09
CA TYR A 684 22.17 -2.02 -6.86
C TYR A 684 22.89 -0.69 -6.70
N PRO A 685 22.22 0.45 -6.95
CA PRO A 685 22.87 1.76 -7.01
C PRO A 685 23.55 2.20 -5.71
N MET A 686 23.01 1.80 -4.56
CA MET A 686 23.50 2.16 -3.22
C MET A 686 23.54 3.67 -2.97
N ASP A 687 22.83 4.47 -3.76
CA ASP A 687 22.79 5.94 -3.72
C ASP A 687 21.42 6.48 -4.10
N LEU A 688 20.72 7.04 -3.10
CA LEU A 688 19.38 7.62 -3.30
C LEU A 688 19.44 8.82 -4.25
N THR A 689 20.48 9.67 -4.13
CA THR A 689 20.57 10.89 -4.94
C THR A 689 20.73 10.56 -6.41
N MET A 690 21.64 9.65 -6.74
CA MET A 690 21.82 9.18 -8.12
C MET A 690 20.52 8.63 -8.68
N GLN A 691 19.86 7.72 -7.96
CA GLN A 691 18.63 7.09 -8.46
C GLN A 691 17.49 8.08 -8.67
N MET A 692 17.27 9.00 -7.71
CA MET A 692 16.18 9.97 -7.84
C MET A 692 16.41 10.96 -8.97
N LEU A 693 17.65 11.41 -9.19
CA LEU A 693 18.00 12.27 -10.32
C LEU A 693 17.83 11.54 -11.67
N GLU A 694 18.22 10.27 -11.75
CA GLU A 694 18.01 9.42 -12.92
C GLU A 694 16.50 9.27 -13.25
N TYR A 695 15.68 8.98 -12.24
CA TYR A 695 14.23 8.87 -12.39
C TYR A 695 13.59 10.20 -12.84
N SER A 696 14.04 11.33 -12.26
CA SER A 696 13.54 12.64 -12.67
C SER A 696 13.95 13.01 -14.10
N ALA A 697 15.15 12.62 -14.53
CA ALA A 697 15.58 12.82 -15.91
C ALA A 697 14.74 11.99 -16.89
N ALA A 698 14.45 10.73 -16.56
CA ALA A 698 13.64 9.83 -17.39
C ALA A 698 12.17 10.29 -17.55
N THR A 699 11.60 10.98 -16.55
CA THR A 699 10.18 11.38 -16.56
C THR A 699 9.94 12.84 -16.95
N ARG A 700 11.00 13.66 -17.05
CA ARG A 700 10.87 15.12 -17.28
C ARG A 700 10.06 15.48 -18.52
N ASP A 701 10.31 14.83 -19.66
CA ASP A 701 9.66 15.12 -20.93
C ASP A 701 8.21 14.63 -21.02
N LEU A 702 7.79 13.80 -20.06
CA LEU A 702 6.41 13.32 -19.96
C LEU A 702 5.49 14.31 -19.28
N ARG A 703 6.01 15.37 -18.64
CA ARG A 703 5.20 16.40 -18.00
C ARG A 703 4.53 17.31 -19.04
N GLN A 704 3.37 17.82 -18.70
CA GLN A 704 2.61 18.75 -19.58
C GLN A 704 3.17 20.15 -19.54
#